data_d80e2b79b4a12feeeeeebabaf43585de
#
_entry.id   d80e2b79b4a12feeeeeebabaf43585de
#
_cell.length_a   1.000
_cell.length_b   1.000
_cell.length_c   1.000
_cell.angle_alpha   90.00
_cell.angle_beta   90.00
_cell.angle_gamma   90.00
#
_symmetry.space_group_name_H-M   'P 1'
#
loop_
_entity.id
_entity.type
_entity.pdbx_description
1 polymer ?
#
loop_
_entity_poly.entity_id
_entity_poly.type
_entity_poly.pdbx_seq_one_letter_code
_entity_poly.pdbx_strand_id
1 'polypeptide(L)'
;MSRQTKEYAKKLVAQMTVEEKMSQMLYESPAIERLNIPAYNWWNEALHGVARAGVATVFPQAIGLAATFDPKLVGQIGDVVSTEGRAKFNEFSRRGDHGIYKGLTFWAPNVNIFRDPRWGRGHETYGEDPYLTAELGCAYIKGLQGPDPDHLKSAACAKHFAVHSGPEAIRHEFNAKASKHDMYDTYLYAFKRCVKDAKVEAVMGAYNRVNGEPACGSKTLLKDILRDEFGFEGHVVSDCWAILDFHEHHHVTESVEESAAMAVNNGCDLNCGSAFLHLQEAYERGLVSEEAITEAVERLMEVRIRLGMMKDYPSPYEDITYDKVECPEHVKLSVEAARRSLVLLKNENAFLPLDKNKIQTVAVIGPNANSRDALVGNYVGTSSRYITPLEGIQQYVGDDVRVLYAEGCHLYKDKVEFLAETKDRFKEAVIAAEQADVVVMCLGLDATIEGEEGDAGNEYASGDKLGLNLPGLQEELLETVTAVGKPVVLVISAGSALDLSWADAHVAAIIDSFYPGARGGKAVAEAIFGDFSPSGKLPVTFYQGTENLPEFTDYDMSDRTYRYTDKNVLYPFGYGLHYGTIRYENAQISCAQCSVRDAVDVSVDVINESSYTIHESVQAYIQHEEADAYEPGYQLKGIQTVTLQPKETKRVTISLKARDFAIITQEGECVVRPGSYRIAIGGQQPDARSAKLTGSDVAALVVRREGAQTPVEY
;
A
#
# COMPACT_ATOMS: atom_id res chain seq x y z
N MET A 1 11.60 6.26 23.19
CA MET A 1 10.80 5.61 24.25
C MET A 1 11.30 6.10 25.60
N SER A 2 10.39 6.38 26.54
CA SER A 2 10.83 6.88 27.83
C SER A 2 11.42 5.74 28.67
N ARG A 3 12.39 6.08 29.48
CA ARG A 3 12.99 5.15 30.44
C ARG A 3 11.95 4.63 31.45
N GLN A 4 10.89 5.41 31.69
CA GLN A 4 9.86 5.11 32.67
C GLN A 4 8.96 3.92 32.26
N THR A 5 8.51 3.85 31.00
CA THR A 5 7.66 2.74 30.52
C THR A 5 8.42 1.41 30.51
N LYS A 6 9.70 1.44 30.06
CA LYS A 6 10.58 0.26 30.11
C LYS A 6 10.82 -0.25 31.54
N GLU A 7 11.09 0.66 32.49
CA GLU A 7 11.28 0.29 33.90
C GLU A 7 9.99 -0.27 34.54
N TYR A 8 8.82 0.26 34.13
CA TYR A 8 7.54 -0.27 34.62
C TYR A 8 7.28 -1.67 34.03
N ALA A 9 7.49 -1.87 32.75
CA ALA A 9 7.36 -3.19 32.11
C ALA A 9 8.25 -4.24 32.80
N LYS A 10 9.53 -3.93 33.04
CA LYS A 10 10.47 -4.81 33.74
C LYS A 10 9.99 -5.18 35.13
N LYS A 11 9.50 -4.22 35.92
CA LYS A 11 8.98 -4.46 37.28
C LYS A 11 7.72 -5.33 37.25
N LEU A 12 6.87 -5.17 36.24
CA LEU A 12 5.65 -5.94 36.06
C LEU A 12 5.98 -7.39 35.70
N VAL A 13 6.85 -7.58 34.69
CA VAL A 13 7.27 -8.90 34.20
C VAL A 13 8.06 -9.70 35.25
N ALA A 14 8.86 -9.03 36.07
CA ALA A 14 9.57 -9.68 37.20
C ALA A 14 8.65 -10.30 38.24
N GLN A 15 7.37 -9.96 38.25
CA GLN A 15 6.37 -10.55 39.15
C GLN A 15 5.64 -11.75 38.55
N MET A 16 5.82 -12.02 37.22
CA MET A 16 5.18 -13.12 36.54
C MET A 16 5.95 -14.43 36.75
N THR A 17 5.21 -15.55 36.79
CA THR A 17 5.82 -16.87 36.66
C THR A 17 6.23 -17.10 35.18
N VAL A 18 7.04 -18.14 34.94
CA VAL A 18 7.46 -18.47 33.55
C VAL A 18 6.26 -18.83 32.69
N GLU A 19 5.29 -19.56 33.22
CA GLU A 19 4.06 -19.94 32.54
C GLU A 19 3.20 -18.69 32.21
N GLU A 20 3.10 -17.74 33.16
CA GLU A 20 2.42 -16.48 32.91
C GLU A 20 3.11 -15.66 31.82
N LYS A 21 4.45 -15.59 31.80
CA LYS A 21 5.21 -14.95 30.73
C LYS A 21 4.89 -15.59 29.37
N MET A 22 4.99 -16.90 29.25
CA MET A 22 4.71 -17.62 28.00
C MET A 22 3.27 -17.39 27.52
N SER A 23 2.30 -17.31 28.45
CA SER A 23 0.90 -17.04 28.09
C SER A 23 0.68 -15.68 27.45
N GLN A 24 1.53 -14.68 27.74
CA GLN A 24 1.45 -13.34 27.16
C GLN A 24 2.10 -13.25 25.77
N MET A 25 2.80 -14.27 25.31
CA MET A 25 3.43 -14.35 23.97
C MET A 25 2.50 -14.92 22.92
N LEU A 26 1.24 -15.23 23.26
CA LEU A 26 0.18 -15.68 22.36
C LEU A 26 -0.62 -14.47 21.86
N TYR A 27 -1.07 -14.50 20.61
CA TYR A 27 -1.90 -13.41 20.06
C TYR A 27 -3.23 -13.25 20.83
N GLU A 28 -3.72 -14.29 21.47
CA GLU A 28 -4.82 -14.28 22.42
C GLU A 28 -4.26 -14.42 23.83
N SER A 29 -3.81 -13.30 24.40
CA SER A 29 -3.20 -13.25 25.72
C SER A 29 -4.26 -13.28 26.83
N PRO A 30 -4.23 -14.26 27.76
CA PRO A 30 -5.19 -14.30 28.88
C PRO A 30 -4.91 -13.19 29.91
N ALA A 31 -5.91 -12.92 30.76
CA ALA A 31 -5.72 -12.02 31.90
C ALA A 31 -4.79 -12.64 32.94
N ILE A 32 -4.02 -11.79 33.63
CA ILE A 32 -3.30 -12.16 34.86
C ILE A 32 -3.91 -11.32 35.97
N GLU A 33 -5.00 -11.82 36.56
CA GLU A 33 -5.84 -11.06 37.50
C GLU A 33 -5.07 -10.56 38.73
N ARG A 34 -4.17 -11.39 39.30
CA ARG A 34 -3.35 -11.01 40.46
C ARG A 34 -2.41 -9.82 40.21
N LEU A 35 -2.10 -9.53 38.94
CA LEU A 35 -1.27 -8.40 38.53
C LEU A 35 -2.10 -7.27 37.83
N ASN A 36 -3.43 -7.41 37.84
CA ASN A 36 -4.35 -6.49 37.15
C ASN A 36 -4.01 -6.29 35.64
N ILE A 37 -3.53 -7.34 35.00
CA ILE A 37 -3.28 -7.35 33.56
C ILE A 37 -4.54 -7.89 32.87
N PRO A 38 -5.24 -7.11 32.03
CA PRO A 38 -6.44 -7.58 31.36
C PRO A 38 -6.09 -8.58 30.25
N ALA A 39 -7.06 -9.42 29.84
CA ALA A 39 -6.95 -10.20 28.62
C ALA A 39 -6.82 -9.25 27.41
N TYR A 40 -6.13 -9.70 26.38
CA TYR A 40 -5.94 -8.90 25.17
C TYR A 40 -5.76 -9.76 23.93
N ASN A 41 -6.42 -9.37 22.83
CA ASN A 41 -6.20 -9.97 21.52
C ASN A 41 -5.39 -9.03 20.66
N TRP A 42 -4.21 -9.49 20.20
CA TRP A 42 -3.25 -8.72 19.42
C TRP A 42 -3.60 -8.63 17.94
N TRP A 43 -4.49 -9.51 17.45
CA TRP A 43 -4.87 -9.56 16.05
C TRP A 43 -5.89 -8.49 15.70
N ASN A 44 -5.44 -7.41 15.12
CA ASN A 44 -6.29 -6.32 14.67
C ASN A 44 -5.77 -5.78 13.35
N GLU A 45 -6.68 -5.43 12.44
CA GLU A 45 -6.34 -4.98 11.11
C GLU A 45 -6.88 -3.56 10.86
N ALA A 46 -6.07 -2.74 10.18
CA ALA A 46 -6.45 -1.37 9.85
C ALA A 46 -5.65 -0.85 8.64
N LEU A 47 -5.72 -1.52 7.50
CA LEU A 47 -4.93 -1.17 6.32
C LEU A 47 -5.42 0.13 5.68
N HIS A 48 -6.75 0.31 5.53
CA HIS A 48 -7.37 1.52 4.97
C HIS A 48 -8.69 1.87 5.66
N GLY A 49 -8.74 1.68 6.95
CA GLY A 49 -9.87 1.81 7.88
C GLY A 49 -9.80 0.67 8.88
N VAL A 50 -10.47 0.79 10.03
CA VAL A 50 -10.55 -0.31 11.00
C VAL A 50 -11.28 -1.49 10.36
N ALA A 51 -10.60 -2.62 10.25
CA ALA A 51 -11.10 -3.77 9.48
C ALA A 51 -11.71 -4.85 10.37
N ARG A 52 -12.62 -5.64 9.79
CA ARG A 52 -13.21 -6.86 10.37
C ARG A 52 -13.87 -6.66 11.76
N ALA A 53 -14.11 -5.43 12.15
CA ALA A 53 -14.67 -5.04 13.46
C ALA A 53 -16.02 -4.31 13.33
N GLY A 54 -16.77 -4.55 12.28
CA GLY A 54 -18.04 -3.87 11.98
C GLY A 54 -17.87 -2.51 11.33
N VAL A 55 -18.72 -1.54 11.67
CA VAL A 55 -18.76 -0.22 11.00
C VAL A 55 -17.46 0.55 11.20
N ALA A 56 -16.95 1.09 10.11
CA ALA A 56 -15.80 2.00 10.07
C ALA A 56 -15.81 2.83 8.78
N THR A 57 -15.10 3.94 8.76
CA THR A 57 -14.81 4.65 7.51
C THR A 57 -13.90 3.79 6.64
N VAL A 58 -14.32 3.53 5.41
CA VAL A 58 -13.56 2.76 4.42
C VAL A 58 -12.96 3.72 3.40
N PHE A 59 -11.66 3.88 3.48
CA PHE A 59 -10.85 4.67 2.54
C PHE A 59 -10.51 3.88 1.29
N PRO A 60 -9.97 4.51 0.22
CA PRO A 60 -9.34 3.76 -0.86
C PRO A 60 -8.31 2.76 -0.33
N GLN A 61 -8.16 1.64 -1.01
CA GLN A 61 -7.11 0.66 -0.67
C GLN A 61 -5.71 1.27 -0.76
N ALA A 62 -4.73 0.68 -0.09
CA ALA A 62 -3.38 1.22 0.03
C ALA A 62 -2.76 1.62 -1.32
N ILE A 63 -2.93 0.80 -2.36
CA ILE A 63 -2.45 1.12 -3.71
C ILE A 63 -3.12 2.38 -4.30
N GLY A 64 -4.41 2.59 -4.04
CA GLY A 64 -5.13 3.80 -4.41
C GLY A 64 -4.66 5.01 -3.59
N LEU A 65 -4.39 4.81 -2.29
CA LEU A 65 -3.78 5.87 -1.47
C LEU A 65 -2.38 6.23 -1.97
N ALA A 66 -1.62 5.25 -2.46
CA ALA A 66 -0.31 5.48 -3.06
C ALA A 66 -0.39 6.34 -4.33
N ALA A 67 -1.45 6.18 -5.12
CA ALA A 67 -1.68 7.00 -6.32
C ALA A 67 -1.86 8.50 -6.01
N THR A 68 -2.13 8.86 -4.76
CA THR A 68 -2.19 10.28 -4.36
C THR A 68 -0.82 10.96 -4.29
N PHE A 69 0.26 10.23 -4.13
CA PHE A 69 1.62 10.72 -3.89
C PHE A 69 1.66 11.79 -2.77
N ASP A 70 0.77 11.67 -1.79
CA ASP A 70 0.57 12.67 -0.72
C ASP A 70 0.74 12.08 0.68
N PRO A 71 1.97 12.10 1.24
CA PRO A 71 2.23 11.62 2.61
C PRO A 71 1.39 12.34 3.66
N LYS A 72 1.05 13.62 3.44
CA LYS A 72 0.23 14.39 4.38
C LYS A 72 -1.19 13.84 4.46
N LEU A 73 -1.80 13.56 3.31
CA LEU A 73 -3.13 12.96 3.26
C LEU A 73 -3.14 11.57 3.91
N VAL A 74 -2.15 10.73 3.60
CA VAL A 74 -2.02 9.38 4.17
C VAL A 74 -1.82 9.44 5.69
N GLY A 75 -1.06 10.40 6.20
CA GLY A 75 -0.91 10.64 7.63
C GLY A 75 -2.24 11.07 8.31
N GLN A 76 -3.04 11.91 7.67
CA GLN A 76 -4.37 12.28 8.16
C GLN A 76 -5.33 11.07 8.19
N ILE A 77 -5.26 10.20 7.19
CA ILE A 77 -6.03 8.96 7.15
C ILE A 77 -5.62 8.04 8.32
N GLY A 78 -4.32 7.86 8.57
CA GLY A 78 -3.82 7.11 9.72
C GLY A 78 -4.34 7.65 11.05
N ASP A 79 -4.41 8.97 11.22
CA ASP A 79 -4.97 9.61 12.42
C ASP A 79 -6.48 9.35 12.57
N VAL A 80 -7.25 9.39 11.48
CA VAL A 80 -8.68 9.02 11.50
C VAL A 80 -8.86 7.56 11.87
N VAL A 81 -8.10 6.67 11.25
CA VAL A 81 -8.18 5.22 11.50
C VAL A 81 -7.89 4.90 12.97
N SER A 82 -6.85 5.50 13.55
CA SER A 82 -6.54 5.31 14.98
C SER A 82 -7.58 5.95 15.90
N THR A 83 -8.21 7.06 15.49
CA THR A 83 -9.33 7.67 16.23
C THR A 83 -10.53 6.73 16.29
N GLU A 84 -10.93 6.15 15.15
CA GLU A 84 -12.02 5.17 15.11
C GLU A 84 -11.66 3.88 15.86
N GLY A 85 -10.39 3.43 15.74
CA GLY A 85 -9.87 2.31 16.51
C GLY A 85 -10.00 2.53 18.01
N ARG A 86 -9.61 3.71 18.51
CA ARG A 86 -9.80 4.08 19.92
C ARG A 86 -11.27 4.14 20.33
N ALA A 87 -12.12 4.77 19.55
CA ALA A 87 -13.55 4.85 19.82
C ALA A 87 -14.18 3.46 19.99
N LYS A 88 -13.79 2.51 19.14
CA LYS A 88 -14.25 1.13 19.19
C LYS A 88 -13.67 0.38 20.39
N PHE A 89 -12.36 0.45 20.60
CA PHE A 89 -11.68 -0.19 21.73
C PHE A 89 -12.24 0.28 23.07
N ASN A 90 -12.42 1.60 23.25
CA ASN A 90 -12.94 2.16 24.51
C ASN A 90 -14.35 1.63 24.79
N GLU A 91 -15.23 1.55 23.77
CA GLU A 91 -16.59 1.05 23.95
C GLU A 91 -16.65 -0.46 24.17
N PHE A 92 -15.88 -1.26 23.38
CA PHE A 92 -15.83 -2.71 23.56
C PHE A 92 -15.23 -3.11 24.92
N SER A 93 -14.12 -2.48 25.30
CA SER A 93 -13.48 -2.76 26.60
C SER A 93 -14.38 -2.43 27.78
N ARG A 94 -15.13 -1.32 27.73
CA ARG A 94 -16.13 -0.96 28.76
C ARG A 94 -17.25 -2.00 28.89
N ARG A 95 -17.54 -2.75 27.80
CA ARG A 95 -18.52 -3.85 27.78
C ARG A 95 -17.90 -5.20 28.07
N GLY A 96 -16.61 -5.27 28.35
CA GLY A 96 -15.88 -6.52 28.64
C GLY A 96 -15.60 -7.36 27.39
N ASP A 97 -15.64 -6.77 26.18
CA ASP A 97 -15.33 -7.45 24.94
C ASP A 97 -13.88 -7.13 24.49
N HIS A 98 -13.00 -8.11 24.68
CA HIS A 98 -11.56 -8.05 24.34
C HIS A 98 -11.19 -9.04 23.23
N GLY A 99 -12.15 -9.45 22.42
CA GLY A 99 -11.95 -10.42 21.35
C GLY A 99 -11.12 -9.91 20.18
N ILE A 100 -10.93 -10.78 19.19
CA ILE A 100 -10.23 -10.50 17.94
C ILE A 100 -10.81 -9.26 17.23
N TYR A 101 -9.95 -8.45 16.58
CA TYR A 101 -10.25 -7.22 15.85
C TYR A 101 -10.78 -6.05 16.70
N LYS A 102 -10.70 -6.11 18.01
CA LYS A 102 -11.22 -5.09 18.93
C LYS A 102 -10.15 -4.38 19.74
N GLY A 103 -8.87 -4.67 19.46
CA GLY A 103 -7.71 -4.07 20.10
C GLY A 103 -7.18 -2.85 19.36
N LEU A 104 -5.96 -2.47 19.72
CA LEU A 104 -5.26 -1.26 19.27
C LEU A 104 -3.89 -1.54 18.60
N THR A 105 -3.52 -2.82 18.48
CA THR A 105 -2.31 -3.25 17.81
C THR A 105 -2.66 -3.60 16.37
N PHE A 106 -2.55 -2.62 15.45
CA PHE A 106 -2.93 -2.81 14.06
C PHE A 106 -1.79 -3.37 13.22
N TRP A 107 -2.03 -4.50 12.56
CA TRP A 107 -1.06 -5.15 11.69
C TRP A 107 -1.05 -4.50 10.30
N ALA A 108 -0.70 -3.24 10.28
CA ALA A 108 -0.58 -2.34 9.13
C ALA A 108 0.45 -1.23 9.42
N PRO A 109 1.10 -0.66 8.37
CA PRO A 109 0.91 -0.88 6.93
C PRO A 109 1.68 -2.07 6.35
N ASN A 110 1.29 -2.52 5.15
CA ASN A 110 2.09 -3.39 4.32
C ASN A 110 3.07 -2.54 3.50
N VAL A 111 4.37 -2.64 3.80
CA VAL A 111 5.45 -1.89 3.14
C VAL A 111 6.35 -2.75 2.26
N ASN A 112 5.87 -3.93 1.85
CA ASN A 112 6.51 -4.73 0.83
C ASN A 112 6.45 -4.02 -0.53
N ILE A 113 7.41 -4.31 -1.40
CA ILE A 113 7.50 -3.71 -2.73
C ILE A 113 6.69 -4.54 -3.73
N PHE A 114 5.81 -3.90 -4.46
CA PHE A 114 5.01 -4.50 -5.53
C PHE A 114 5.89 -4.73 -6.78
N ARG A 115 6.85 -5.66 -6.67
CA ARG A 115 7.85 -5.93 -7.72
C ARG A 115 7.31 -6.62 -8.95
N ASP A 116 6.19 -7.33 -8.84
CA ASP A 116 5.61 -8.12 -9.92
C ASP A 116 4.09 -7.89 -9.99
N PRO A 117 3.56 -7.44 -11.14
CA PRO A 117 2.14 -7.09 -11.27
C PRO A 117 1.19 -8.30 -11.15
N ARG A 118 1.70 -9.52 -11.13
CA ARG A 118 0.91 -10.74 -10.93
C ARG A 118 0.56 -11.00 -9.46
N TRP A 119 1.26 -10.38 -8.51
CA TRP A 119 1.07 -10.60 -7.09
C TRP A 119 -0.28 -10.09 -6.58
N GLY A 120 -1.13 -11.01 -6.05
CA GLY A 120 -2.48 -10.70 -5.60
C GLY A 120 -2.57 -9.72 -4.45
N ARG A 121 -1.62 -9.77 -3.48
CA ARG A 121 -1.56 -8.82 -2.35
C ARG A 121 -0.87 -7.50 -2.68
N GLY A 122 -0.46 -7.29 -3.92
CA GLY A 122 0.14 -6.03 -4.35
C GLY A 122 -0.74 -4.81 -4.05
N HIS A 123 -2.06 -4.95 -4.12
CA HIS A 123 -2.99 -3.87 -3.79
C HIS A 123 -2.97 -3.43 -2.31
N GLU A 124 -2.42 -4.25 -1.41
CA GLU A 124 -2.24 -3.89 0.00
C GLU A 124 -1.03 -2.96 0.22
N THR A 125 -0.19 -2.75 -0.80
CA THR A 125 1.08 -2.02 -0.71
C THR A 125 0.97 -0.59 -1.25
N TYR A 126 2.04 0.18 -1.08
CA TYR A 126 2.17 1.53 -1.66
C TYR A 126 2.90 1.51 -3.01
N GLY A 127 2.93 0.37 -3.70
CA GLY A 127 3.43 0.25 -5.07
C GLY A 127 4.86 -0.28 -5.18
N GLU A 128 5.48 0.00 -6.32
CA GLU A 128 6.76 -0.60 -6.72
C GLU A 128 8.00 0.19 -6.31
N ASP A 129 7.84 1.44 -5.85
CA ASP A 129 8.95 2.31 -5.52
C ASP A 129 9.27 2.32 -4.01
N PRO A 130 10.53 2.03 -3.62
CA PRO A 130 10.92 1.99 -2.21
C PRO A 130 10.81 3.34 -1.50
N TYR A 131 11.10 4.46 -2.18
CA TYR A 131 11.02 5.80 -1.60
C TYR A 131 9.56 6.20 -1.34
N LEU A 132 8.68 6.04 -2.33
CA LEU A 132 7.25 6.32 -2.18
C LEU A 132 6.64 5.47 -1.06
N THR A 133 6.94 4.16 -1.06
CA THR A 133 6.48 3.23 -0.01
C THR A 133 6.94 3.67 1.37
N ALA A 134 8.19 4.12 1.51
CA ALA A 134 8.72 4.59 2.79
C ALA A 134 8.06 5.91 3.24
N GLU A 135 7.89 6.88 2.34
CA GLU A 135 7.26 8.17 2.69
C GLU A 135 5.80 7.98 3.14
N LEU A 136 5.02 7.19 2.39
CA LEU A 136 3.62 6.93 2.72
C LEU A 136 3.47 6.02 3.94
N GLY A 137 4.25 4.95 4.02
CA GLY A 137 4.28 4.04 5.17
C GLY A 137 4.63 4.75 6.48
N CYS A 138 5.68 5.58 6.46
CA CYS A 138 6.07 6.40 7.62
C CYS A 138 4.97 7.40 8.02
N ALA A 139 4.31 8.02 7.05
CA ALA A 139 3.23 8.95 7.32
C ALA A 139 2.02 8.24 7.96
N TYR A 140 1.64 7.08 7.43
CA TYR A 140 0.55 6.27 7.97
C TYR A 140 0.84 5.79 9.39
N ILE A 141 2.06 5.27 9.65
CA ILE A 141 2.51 4.85 10.99
C ILE A 141 2.40 5.99 12.00
N LYS A 142 2.91 7.18 11.64
CA LYS A 142 2.83 8.36 12.52
C LYS A 142 1.38 8.76 12.81
N GLY A 143 0.51 8.69 11.82
CA GLY A 143 -0.93 8.92 12.00
C GLY A 143 -1.57 7.91 12.93
N LEU A 144 -1.28 6.62 12.75
CA LEU A 144 -1.78 5.54 13.61
C LEU A 144 -1.28 5.70 15.06
N GLN A 145 0.00 5.95 15.26
CA GLN A 145 0.61 5.95 16.59
C GLN A 145 0.37 7.24 17.38
N GLY A 146 0.05 8.35 16.69
CA GLY A 146 -0.10 9.64 17.30
C GLY A 146 1.22 10.33 17.65
N PRO A 147 1.20 11.56 18.18
CA PRO A 147 2.40 12.38 18.35
C PRO A 147 3.20 12.07 19.64
N ASP A 148 2.61 11.39 20.61
CA ASP A 148 3.27 11.10 21.91
C ASP A 148 3.84 9.68 21.91
N PRO A 149 5.16 9.52 21.93
CA PRO A 149 5.79 8.20 21.92
C PRO A 149 5.56 7.39 23.20
N ASP A 150 5.20 8.04 24.31
CA ASP A 150 4.94 7.39 25.58
C ASP A 150 3.47 7.01 25.77
N HIS A 151 2.55 7.66 25.02
CA HIS A 151 1.13 7.37 25.02
C HIS A 151 0.66 7.14 23.58
N LEU A 152 0.78 5.91 23.11
CA LEU A 152 0.36 5.55 21.75
C LEU A 152 -1.16 5.65 21.59
N LYS A 153 -1.61 6.26 20.50
CA LYS A 153 -3.02 6.25 20.12
C LYS A 153 -3.45 4.87 19.64
N SER A 154 -2.61 4.23 18.82
CA SER A 154 -2.62 2.80 18.49
C SER A 154 -1.19 2.35 18.17
N ALA A 155 -0.93 1.07 18.06
CA ALA A 155 0.36 0.55 17.65
C ALA A 155 0.29 0.11 16.18
N ALA A 156 1.20 0.62 15.35
CA ALA A 156 1.36 0.22 13.95
C ALA A 156 2.34 -0.96 13.83
N CYS A 157 2.21 -1.74 12.77
CA CYS A 157 3.06 -2.88 12.47
C CYS A 157 3.48 -2.86 11.01
N ALA A 158 4.77 -2.65 10.73
CA ALA A 158 5.30 -2.77 9.38
C ALA A 158 5.41 -4.24 8.97
N LYS A 159 4.81 -4.62 7.85
CA LYS A 159 4.75 -6.01 7.38
C LYS A 159 5.01 -6.13 5.88
N HIS A 160 5.43 -7.29 5.40
CA HIS A 160 5.91 -8.49 6.08
C HIS A 160 7.44 -8.54 5.96
N PHE A 161 8.15 -8.62 7.06
CA PHE A 161 9.61 -8.55 7.12
C PHE A 161 10.23 -9.94 6.96
N ALA A 162 10.94 -10.23 5.87
CA ALA A 162 11.22 -9.38 4.73
C ALA A 162 11.24 -10.18 3.43
N VAL A 163 11.50 -9.47 2.31
CA VAL A 163 11.64 -10.08 0.98
C VAL A 163 10.42 -10.93 0.63
N HIS A 164 9.23 -10.31 0.74
CA HIS A 164 7.94 -10.95 0.51
C HIS A 164 7.13 -10.16 -0.53
N SER A 165 6.85 -10.77 -1.67
CA SER A 165 6.05 -10.19 -2.77
C SER A 165 5.52 -11.29 -3.69
N GLY A 166 4.96 -12.37 -3.12
CA GLY A 166 4.44 -13.54 -3.83
C GLY A 166 5.54 -14.51 -4.34
N PRO A 167 5.16 -15.61 -4.94
CA PRO A 167 3.80 -16.08 -5.22
C PRO A 167 3.03 -16.55 -3.98
N GLU A 168 1.74 -16.20 -3.92
CA GLU A 168 0.89 -16.55 -2.76
C GLU A 168 0.70 -18.06 -2.61
N ALA A 169 0.49 -18.79 -3.71
CA ALA A 169 0.21 -20.24 -3.69
C ALA A 169 1.32 -21.09 -3.06
N ILE A 170 2.54 -20.59 -2.98
CA ILE A 170 3.71 -21.31 -2.44
C ILE A 170 4.37 -20.54 -1.27
N ARG A 171 3.72 -19.54 -0.71
CA ARG A 171 4.32 -18.65 0.30
C ARG A 171 4.85 -19.36 1.54
N HIS A 172 4.22 -20.48 1.93
CA HIS A 172 4.60 -21.28 3.10
C HIS A 172 5.91 -22.06 2.92
N GLU A 173 6.23 -22.49 1.70
CA GLU A 173 7.43 -23.29 1.39
C GLU A 173 8.51 -22.50 0.67
N PHE A 174 8.18 -21.26 0.23
CA PHE A 174 9.03 -20.47 -0.63
C PHE A 174 10.33 -20.02 0.06
N ASN A 175 11.42 -19.99 -0.71
CA ASN A 175 12.71 -19.48 -0.28
C ASN A 175 13.15 -18.33 -1.20
N ALA A 176 12.85 -17.10 -0.83
CA ALA A 176 13.27 -15.93 -1.56
C ALA A 176 14.81 -15.80 -1.52
N LYS A 177 15.41 -15.75 -2.70
CA LYS A 177 16.85 -15.50 -2.84
C LYS A 177 17.05 -14.09 -3.35
N ALA A 178 17.66 -13.25 -2.53
CA ALA A 178 17.98 -11.88 -2.87
C ALA A 178 19.45 -11.58 -2.61
N SER A 179 20.09 -10.84 -3.52
CA SER A 179 21.44 -10.32 -3.33
C SER A 179 21.47 -9.32 -2.18
N LYS A 180 22.67 -9.03 -1.63
CA LYS A 180 22.79 -7.95 -0.63
C LYS A 180 22.37 -6.60 -1.21
N HIS A 181 22.69 -6.35 -2.48
CA HIS A 181 22.25 -5.14 -3.17
C HIS A 181 20.72 -5.05 -3.15
N ASP A 182 20.00 -6.03 -3.68
CA ASP A 182 18.55 -5.99 -3.77
C ASP A 182 17.87 -5.92 -2.40
N MET A 183 18.43 -6.62 -1.40
CA MET A 183 17.93 -6.54 -0.03
C MET A 183 17.92 -5.10 0.48
N TYR A 184 19.02 -4.37 0.39
CA TYR A 184 19.13 -3.02 0.95
C TYR A 184 18.59 -1.92 0.03
N ASP A 185 18.72 -2.10 -1.28
CA ASP A 185 18.22 -1.12 -2.26
C ASP A 185 16.70 -1.13 -2.37
N THR A 186 16.09 -2.30 -2.25
CA THR A 186 14.66 -2.49 -2.53
C THR A 186 13.90 -3.03 -1.33
N TYR A 187 14.18 -4.26 -0.88
CA TYR A 187 13.28 -4.98 0.03
C TYR A 187 13.30 -4.49 1.47
N LEU A 188 14.40 -3.98 1.97
CA LEU A 188 14.58 -3.52 3.36
C LEU A 188 14.43 -2.00 3.51
N TYR A 189 14.48 -1.24 2.40
CA TYR A 189 14.50 0.22 2.43
C TYR A 189 13.34 0.82 3.24
N ALA A 190 12.11 0.44 2.90
CA ALA A 190 10.93 0.96 3.58
C ALA A 190 10.88 0.56 5.06
N PHE A 191 11.25 -0.68 5.40
CA PHE A 191 11.33 -1.14 6.81
C PHE A 191 12.33 -0.32 7.62
N LYS A 192 13.53 -0.08 7.09
CA LYS A 192 14.55 0.74 7.75
C LYS A 192 14.03 2.15 8.03
N ARG A 193 13.33 2.77 7.05
CA ARG A 193 12.70 4.07 7.21
C ARG A 193 11.57 4.04 8.25
N CYS A 194 10.71 3.02 8.24
CA CYS A 194 9.65 2.86 9.23
C CYS A 194 10.21 2.76 10.66
N VAL A 195 11.32 2.04 10.84
CA VAL A 195 12.00 1.93 12.14
C VAL A 195 12.66 3.25 12.55
N LYS A 196 13.48 3.84 11.65
CA LYS A 196 14.29 5.02 11.99
C LYS A 196 13.51 6.32 12.00
N ASP A 197 12.63 6.56 11.01
CA ASP A 197 11.98 7.85 10.80
C ASP A 197 10.57 7.90 11.40
N ALA A 198 9.84 6.76 11.45
CA ALA A 198 8.50 6.70 12.01
C ALA A 198 8.42 6.04 13.38
N LYS A 199 9.51 5.39 13.85
CA LYS A 199 9.54 4.69 15.15
C LYS A 199 8.39 3.69 15.28
N VAL A 200 8.20 2.87 14.23
CA VAL A 200 7.14 1.86 14.22
C VAL A 200 7.23 0.96 15.43
N GLU A 201 6.07 0.68 16.06
CA GLU A 201 6.01 -0.09 17.30
C GLU A 201 6.19 -1.59 17.08
N ALA A 202 5.70 -2.12 15.96
CA ALA A 202 5.80 -3.54 15.67
C ALA A 202 6.34 -3.80 14.27
N VAL A 203 6.93 -4.98 14.11
CA VAL A 203 7.30 -5.55 12.80
C VAL A 203 6.80 -6.99 12.76
N MET A 204 6.14 -7.36 11.66
CA MET A 204 5.67 -8.73 11.44
C MET A 204 6.63 -9.46 10.51
N GLY A 205 7.13 -10.63 10.93
CA GLY A 205 7.91 -11.52 10.08
C GLY A 205 7.05 -12.13 8.97
N ALA A 206 7.65 -12.42 7.82
CA ALA A 206 6.97 -13.02 6.67
C ALA A 206 6.87 -14.55 6.78
N TYR A 207 6.03 -15.16 5.93
CA TYR A 207 5.90 -16.62 5.82
C TYR A 207 7.16 -17.29 5.28
N ASN A 208 7.73 -16.72 4.23
CA ASN A 208 8.80 -17.33 3.44
C ASN A 208 10.13 -17.40 4.17
N ARG A 209 11.02 -18.25 3.64
CA ARG A 209 12.46 -18.16 3.94
C ARG A 209 13.10 -17.03 3.12
N VAL A 210 14.16 -16.46 3.67
CA VAL A 210 15.05 -15.52 2.97
C VAL A 210 16.46 -16.08 3.00
N ASN A 211 17.02 -16.35 1.84
CA ASN A 211 18.37 -16.95 1.70
C ASN A 211 18.56 -18.20 2.57
N GLY A 212 17.49 -18.98 2.76
CA GLY A 212 17.47 -20.24 3.52
C GLY A 212 16.97 -20.12 4.96
N GLU A 213 16.93 -18.95 5.57
CA GLU A 213 16.44 -18.74 6.95
C GLU A 213 14.94 -18.41 6.95
N PRO A 214 14.09 -19.06 7.79
CA PRO A 214 12.70 -18.67 7.98
C PRO A 214 12.60 -17.22 8.49
N ALA A 215 11.83 -16.36 7.85
CA ALA A 215 11.81 -14.93 8.21
C ALA A 215 11.42 -14.68 9.67
N CYS A 216 10.43 -15.43 10.21
CA CYS A 216 10.00 -15.34 11.62
C CYS A 216 10.98 -15.95 12.62
N GLY A 217 12.03 -16.64 12.16
CA GLY A 217 13.06 -17.26 13.02
C GLY A 217 14.50 -16.97 12.56
N SER A 218 14.68 -16.00 11.67
CA SER A 218 15.99 -15.63 11.12
C SER A 218 16.78 -14.77 12.10
N LYS A 219 17.95 -15.28 12.52
CA LYS A 219 18.90 -14.47 13.28
C LYS A 219 19.39 -13.27 12.47
N THR A 220 19.70 -13.50 11.20
CA THR A 220 20.19 -12.46 10.28
C THR A 220 19.18 -11.32 10.17
N LEU A 221 17.90 -11.64 9.93
CA LEU A 221 16.87 -10.60 9.74
C LEU A 221 16.48 -9.93 11.05
N LEU A 222 16.14 -10.72 12.10
CA LEU A 222 15.50 -10.18 13.31
C LEU A 222 16.50 -9.59 14.30
N LYS A 223 17.71 -10.17 14.43
CA LYS A 223 18.74 -9.65 15.34
C LYS A 223 19.72 -8.75 14.62
N ASP A 224 20.48 -9.30 13.66
CA ASP A 224 21.62 -8.59 13.09
C ASP A 224 21.16 -7.35 12.29
N ILE A 225 20.09 -7.46 11.48
CA ILE A 225 19.57 -6.34 10.67
C ILE A 225 18.56 -5.48 11.45
N LEU A 226 17.45 -6.09 11.90
CA LEU A 226 16.34 -5.31 12.46
C LEU A 226 16.72 -4.64 13.79
N ARG A 227 17.30 -5.41 14.74
CA ARG A 227 17.64 -4.87 16.06
C ARG A 227 18.97 -4.14 16.09
N ASP A 228 20.05 -4.76 15.60
CA ASP A 228 21.39 -4.20 15.76
C ASP A 228 21.67 -3.09 14.75
N GLU A 229 21.37 -3.29 13.45
CA GLU A 229 21.64 -2.28 12.42
C GLU A 229 20.56 -1.18 12.38
N PHE A 230 19.26 -1.56 12.36
CA PHE A 230 18.19 -0.55 12.28
C PHE A 230 17.87 0.08 13.62
N GLY A 231 18.23 -0.55 14.73
CA GLY A 231 17.96 -0.07 16.09
C GLY A 231 16.50 -0.19 16.48
N PHE A 232 15.83 -1.26 16.04
CA PHE A 232 14.43 -1.51 16.38
C PHE A 232 14.27 -1.89 17.86
N GLU A 233 13.42 -1.17 18.57
CA GLU A 233 13.16 -1.37 20.00
C GLU A 233 11.80 -1.97 20.32
N GLY A 234 10.85 -2.00 19.36
CA GLY A 234 9.51 -2.53 19.53
C GLY A 234 9.44 -4.06 19.53
N HIS A 235 8.24 -4.63 19.38
CA HIS A 235 8.07 -6.07 19.36
C HIS A 235 7.98 -6.63 17.94
N VAL A 236 8.39 -7.90 17.82
CA VAL A 236 8.25 -8.68 16.58
C VAL A 236 7.11 -9.69 16.75
N VAL A 237 6.17 -9.69 15.81
CA VAL A 237 5.11 -10.70 15.71
C VAL A 237 5.36 -11.60 14.51
N SER A 238 5.06 -12.90 14.63
CA SER A 238 5.04 -13.81 13.49
C SER A 238 3.84 -13.53 12.59
N ASP A 239 3.95 -13.80 11.29
CA ASP A 239 2.74 -14.01 10.50
C ASP A 239 1.95 -15.22 11.02
N CYS A 240 0.67 -15.29 10.69
CA CYS A 240 -0.24 -16.26 11.28
C CYS A 240 0.12 -17.69 10.86
N TRP A 241 0.41 -18.53 11.85
CA TRP A 241 0.92 -19.91 11.71
C TRP A 241 2.29 -20.06 11.04
N ALA A 242 2.96 -19.00 10.63
CA ALA A 242 4.25 -19.04 9.94
C ALA A 242 5.38 -19.76 10.72
N ILE A 243 5.29 -19.86 12.06
CA ILE A 243 6.29 -20.61 12.84
C ILE A 243 6.11 -22.14 12.69
N LEU A 244 4.91 -22.61 12.39
CA LEU A 244 4.70 -24.04 12.09
C LEU A 244 5.39 -24.44 10.79
N ASP A 245 5.50 -23.52 9.83
CA ASP A 245 6.18 -23.78 8.56
C ASP A 245 7.65 -24.22 8.75
N PHE A 246 8.30 -23.86 9.85
CA PHE A 246 9.70 -24.20 10.07
C PHE A 246 9.96 -25.72 10.04
N HIS A 247 9.06 -26.52 10.61
CA HIS A 247 9.15 -27.98 10.57
C HIS A 247 8.22 -28.62 9.53
N GLU A 248 7.05 -28.03 9.23
CA GLU A 248 6.08 -28.60 8.31
C GLU A 248 6.47 -28.40 6.84
N HIS A 249 6.98 -27.22 6.47
CA HIS A 249 7.23 -26.82 5.08
C HIS A 249 8.68 -26.45 4.78
N HIS A 250 9.34 -25.75 5.71
CA HIS A 250 10.74 -25.35 5.51
C HIS A 250 11.75 -26.44 5.83
N HIS A 251 11.39 -27.38 6.70
CA HIS A 251 12.25 -28.49 7.17
C HIS A 251 13.58 -28.03 7.76
N VAL A 252 13.56 -26.92 8.53
CA VAL A 252 14.75 -26.38 9.23
C VAL A 252 14.78 -26.74 10.70
N THR A 253 13.69 -27.28 11.23
CA THR A 253 13.54 -27.86 12.58
C THR A 253 12.84 -29.21 12.48
N GLU A 254 12.92 -30.02 13.55
CA GLU A 254 12.36 -31.38 13.58
C GLU A 254 10.97 -31.41 14.25
N SER A 255 10.64 -30.40 15.07
CA SER A 255 9.39 -30.37 15.85
C SER A 255 8.89 -28.94 16.09
N VAL A 256 7.65 -28.84 16.56
CA VAL A 256 7.04 -27.53 16.88
C VAL A 256 7.75 -26.86 18.06
N GLU A 257 8.26 -27.62 19.03
CA GLU A 257 9.01 -27.07 20.18
C GLU A 257 10.33 -26.44 19.72
N GLU A 258 11.02 -27.09 18.79
CA GLU A 258 12.24 -26.54 18.19
C GLU A 258 11.94 -25.30 17.35
N SER A 259 10.82 -25.29 16.62
CA SER A 259 10.36 -24.13 15.86
C SER A 259 10.03 -22.95 16.75
N ALA A 260 9.28 -23.18 17.82
CA ALA A 260 8.94 -22.16 18.82
C ALA A 260 10.21 -21.58 19.51
N ALA A 261 11.12 -22.48 19.91
CA ALA A 261 12.39 -22.08 20.54
C ALA A 261 13.27 -21.27 19.58
N MET A 262 13.38 -21.70 18.30
CA MET A 262 14.12 -20.95 17.26
C MET A 262 13.58 -19.55 17.08
N ALA A 263 12.25 -19.39 16.98
CA ALA A 263 11.61 -18.10 16.83
C ALA A 263 11.93 -17.16 18.00
N VAL A 264 11.71 -17.60 19.24
CA VAL A 264 11.97 -16.79 20.46
C VAL A 264 13.46 -16.46 20.58
N ASN A 265 14.34 -17.46 20.45
CA ASN A 265 15.78 -17.27 20.55
C ASN A 265 16.34 -16.29 19.51
N ASN A 266 15.69 -16.18 18.36
CA ASN A 266 16.09 -15.27 17.28
C ASN A 266 15.31 -13.93 17.27
N GLY A 267 14.41 -13.69 18.23
CA GLY A 267 13.83 -12.37 18.51
C GLY A 267 12.41 -12.16 18.05
N CYS A 268 11.64 -13.22 17.75
CA CYS A 268 10.19 -13.17 17.60
C CYS A 268 9.54 -13.16 18.99
N ASP A 269 8.78 -12.12 19.29
CA ASP A 269 8.25 -11.89 20.64
C ASP A 269 6.81 -12.40 20.81
N LEU A 270 6.03 -12.39 19.73
CA LEU A 270 4.59 -12.70 19.73
C LEU A 270 4.27 -13.69 18.61
N ASN A 271 3.49 -14.72 18.90
CA ASN A 271 3.03 -15.69 17.92
C ASN A 271 1.57 -15.46 17.52
N CYS A 272 1.31 -15.23 16.23
CA CYS A 272 0.01 -15.46 15.64
C CYS A 272 -0.10 -16.93 15.24
N GLY A 273 -0.91 -17.70 15.94
CA GLY A 273 -1.06 -19.15 15.73
C GLY A 273 -0.83 -19.96 16.98
N SER A 274 -0.45 -21.25 16.81
CA SER A 274 -0.41 -22.21 17.90
C SER A 274 0.99 -22.65 18.34
N ALA A 275 2.06 -22.26 17.63
CA ALA A 275 3.41 -22.78 17.91
C ALA A 275 3.88 -22.47 19.35
N PHE A 276 3.60 -21.28 19.87
CA PHE A 276 4.03 -20.91 21.23
C PHE A 276 3.20 -21.54 22.37
N LEU A 277 2.15 -22.30 22.07
CA LEU A 277 1.53 -23.22 23.02
C LEU A 277 2.50 -24.33 23.48
N HIS A 278 3.52 -24.61 22.69
CA HIS A 278 4.57 -25.61 22.96
C HIS A 278 5.83 -25.04 23.64
N LEU A 279 5.82 -23.74 24.03
CA LEU A 279 6.98 -23.14 24.70
C LEU A 279 7.29 -23.75 26.06
N GLN A 280 6.27 -24.23 26.80
CA GLN A 280 6.49 -24.91 28.09
C GLN A 280 7.38 -26.16 27.90
N GLU A 281 7.04 -26.99 26.92
CA GLU A 281 7.85 -28.20 26.63
C GLU A 281 9.23 -27.83 26.10
N ALA A 282 9.33 -26.81 25.24
CA ALA A 282 10.61 -26.30 24.74
C ALA A 282 11.51 -25.80 25.90
N TYR A 283 10.92 -25.09 26.86
CA TYR A 283 11.62 -24.61 28.06
C TYR A 283 12.10 -25.78 28.96
N GLU A 284 11.25 -26.76 29.24
CA GLU A 284 11.60 -27.96 30.01
C GLU A 284 12.70 -28.79 29.36
N ARG A 285 12.75 -28.80 28.04
CA ARG A 285 13.83 -29.44 27.26
C ARG A 285 15.11 -28.58 27.19
N GLY A 286 15.10 -27.35 27.71
CA GLY A 286 16.24 -26.44 27.68
C GLY A 286 16.53 -25.84 26.29
N LEU A 287 15.55 -25.83 25.38
CA LEU A 287 15.68 -25.29 24.02
C LEU A 287 15.56 -23.76 23.99
N VAL A 288 14.87 -23.19 24.97
CA VAL A 288 14.70 -21.74 25.15
C VAL A 288 14.95 -21.36 26.61
N SER A 289 15.58 -20.23 26.87
CA SER A 289 15.88 -19.75 28.21
C SER A 289 14.78 -18.85 28.77
N GLU A 290 14.70 -18.76 30.12
CA GLU A 290 13.78 -17.80 30.79
C GLU A 290 14.14 -16.35 30.45
N GLU A 291 15.42 -16.04 30.25
CA GLU A 291 15.88 -14.71 29.86
C GLU A 291 15.29 -14.30 28.50
N ALA A 292 15.33 -15.18 27.50
CA ALA A 292 14.78 -14.90 26.16
C ALA A 292 13.25 -14.67 26.22
N ILE A 293 12.54 -15.50 26.98
CA ILE A 293 11.10 -15.34 27.23
C ILE A 293 10.82 -14.01 27.95
N THR A 294 11.62 -13.68 28.97
CA THR A 294 11.45 -12.45 29.76
C THR A 294 11.64 -11.20 28.88
N GLU A 295 12.68 -11.16 28.03
CA GLU A 295 12.93 -10.06 27.12
C GLU A 295 11.77 -9.84 26.14
N ALA A 296 11.22 -10.93 25.57
CA ALA A 296 10.07 -10.86 24.68
C ALA A 296 8.85 -10.26 25.40
N VAL A 297 8.54 -10.74 26.61
CA VAL A 297 7.38 -10.27 27.37
C VAL A 297 7.57 -8.84 27.88
N GLU A 298 8.79 -8.41 28.19
CA GLU A 298 9.07 -7.00 28.55
C GLU A 298 8.68 -6.06 27.41
N ARG A 299 8.99 -6.40 26.14
CA ARG A 299 8.59 -5.61 24.95
C ARG A 299 7.06 -5.60 24.78
N LEU A 300 6.42 -6.75 24.94
CA LEU A 300 4.95 -6.87 24.83
C LEU A 300 4.23 -6.09 25.95
N MET A 301 4.73 -6.10 27.18
CA MET A 301 4.15 -5.32 28.25
C MET A 301 4.40 -3.82 28.06
N GLU A 302 5.55 -3.41 27.54
CA GLU A 302 5.84 -2.00 27.29
C GLU A 302 4.81 -1.38 26.33
N VAL A 303 4.48 -2.03 25.21
CA VAL A 303 3.47 -1.50 24.28
C VAL A 303 2.09 -1.45 24.92
N ARG A 304 1.69 -2.47 25.71
CA ARG A 304 0.40 -2.45 26.43
C ARG A 304 0.33 -1.32 27.46
N ILE A 305 1.44 -0.98 28.14
CA ILE A 305 1.54 0.18 29.03
C ILE A 305 1.35 1.46 28.21
N ARG A 306 2.08 1.64 27.12
CA ARG A 306 2.00 2.85 26.26
C ARG A 306 0.63 3.02 25.62
N LEU A 307 -0.10 1.94 25.39
CA LEU A 307 -1.50 1.96 24.95
C LEU A 307 -2.50 2.29 26.06
N GLY A 308 -2.04 2.44 27.31
CA GLY A 308 -2.89 2.77 28.47
C GLY A 308 -3.73 1.61 28.98
N MET A 309 -3.28 0.36 28.78
CA MET A 309 -4.02 -0.81 29.23
C MET A 309 -3.78 -1.14 30.71
N MET A 310 -2.88 -0.43 31.38
CA MET A 310 -2.56 -0.63 32.80
C MET A 310 -3.18 0.48 33.63
N LYS A 311 -3.83 0.12 34.73
CA LYS A 311 -4.56 1.05 35.62
C LYS A 311 -3.71 2.24 36.07
N ASP A 312 -2.42 2.01 36.33
CA ASP A 312 -1.50 3.03 36.86
C ASP A 312 -0.87 3.87 35.74
N TYR A 313 -1.22 3.59 34.48
CA TYR A 313 -0.73 4.30 33.27
C TYR A 313 -1.87 4.51 32.29
N PRO A 314 -2.84 5.40 32.61
CA PRO A 314 -4.03 5.62 31.77
C PRO A 314 -3.71 6.29 30.44
N SER A 315 -4.53 6.05 29.45
CA SER A 315 -4.39 6.67 28.12
C SER A 315 -5.00 8.07 28.10
N PRO A 316 -4.36 9.06 27.44
CA PRO A 316 -4.99 10.35 27.18
C PRO A 316 -6.13 10.27 26.15
N TYR A 317 -6.38 9.11 25.56
CA TYR A 317 -7.39 8.87 24.52
C TYR A 317 -8.64 8.14 25.03
N GLU A 318 -8.83 8.03 26.35
CA GLU A 318 -9.99 7.32 26.96
C GLU A 318 -11.33 8.02 26.68
N ASP A 319 -11.30 9.34 26.45
CA ASP A 319 -12.49 10.17 26.17
C ASP A 319 -12.95 10.13 24.72
N ILE A 320 -12.25 9.40 23.83
CA ILE A 320 -12.70 9.23 22.44
C ILE A 320 -13.91 8.29 22.43
N THR A 321 -15.06 8.81 22.02
CA THR A 321 -16.35 8.13 22.05
C THR A 321 -16.74 7.58 20.67
N TYR A 322 -17.73 6.66 20.65
CA TYR A 322 -18.13 5.91 19.47
C TYR A 322 -18.74 6.77 18.34
N ASP A 323 -19.18 8.00 18.64
CA ASP A 323 -19.67 8.98 17.66
C ASP A 323 -18.60 9.42 16.64
N LYS A 324 -17.32 9.10 16.90
CA LYS A 324 -16.24 9.30 15.93
C LYS A 324 -16.21 8.27 14.81
N VAL A 325 -16.84 7.10 15.01
CA VAL A 325 -16.86 6.03 14.00
C VAL A 325 -17.73 6.45 12.82
N GLU A 326 -17.12 6.51 11.62
CA GLU A 326 -17.76 6.92 10.37
C GLU A 326 -18.52 8.29 10.48
N CYS A 327 -17.96 9.23 11.26
CA CYS A 327 -18.53 10.56 11.40
C CYS A 327 -18.43 11.36 10.08
N PRO A 328 -19.23 12.44 9.92
CA PRO A 328 -19.27 13.20 8.67
C PRO A 328 -17.91 13.71 8.19
N GLU A 329 -17.03 14.12 9.10
CA GLU A 329 -15.69 14.60 8.80
C GLU A 329 -14.81 13.49 8.21
N HIS A 330 -14.87 12.28 8.79
CA HIS A 330 -14.14 11.10 8.32
C HIS A 330 -14.65 10.64 6.94
N VAL A 331 -15.96 10.61 6.77
CA VAL A 331 -16.60 10.32 5.47
C VAL A 331 -16.19 11.34 4.41
N LYS A 332 -16.13 12.64 4.74
CA LYS A 332 -15.68 13.66 3.80
C LYS A 332 -14.23 13.43 3.38
N LEU A 333 -13.35 13.08 4.33
CA LEU A 333 -11.95 12.77 4.02
C LEU A 333 -11.83 11.53 3.12
N SER A 334 -12.67 10.49 3.32
CA SER A 334 -12.63 9.29 2.46
C SER A 334 -13.04 9.59 1.01
N VAL A 335 -14.02 10.45 0.80
CA VAL A 335 -14.40 10.91 -0.55
C VAL A 335 -13.29 11.76 -1.18
N GLU A 336 -12.65 12.66 -0.40
CA GLU A 336 -11.52 13.44 -0.90
C GLU A 336 -10.32 12.55 -1.26
N ALA A 337 -10.02 11.53 -0.46
CA ALA A 337 -9.00 10.54 -0.77
C ALA A 337 -9.32 9.79 -2.08
N ALA A 338 -10.58 9.38 -2.26
CA ALA A 338 -11.04 8.76 -3.50
C ALA A 338 -10.85 9.67 -4.73
N ARG A 339 -11.19 10.96 -4.63
CA ARG A 339 -10.96 11.93 -5.72
C ARG A 339 -9.51 12.05 -6.12
N ARG A 340 -8.62 12.11 -5.12
CA ARG A 340 -7.17 12.26 -5.35
C ARG A 340 -6.48 10.98 -5.80
N SER A 341 -7.10 9.82 -5.59
CA SER A 341 -6.55 8.52 -6.02
C SER A 341 -6.87 8.18 -7.47
N LEU A 342 -7.88 8.81 -8.10
CA LEU A 342 -8.24 8.53 -9.49
C LEU A 342 -7.15 8.96 -10.45
N VAL A 343 -6.71 8.04 -11.31
CA VAL A 343 -5.68 8.28 -12.32
C VAL A 343 -6.31 8.36 -13.71
N LEU A 344 -6.19 9.49 -14.37
CA LEU A 344 -6.60 9.66 -15.76
C LEU A 344 -5.47 9.15 -16.67
N LEU A 345 -5.66 7.96 -17.25
CA LEU A 345 -4.65 7.30 -18.09
C LEU A 345 -4.72 7.77 -19.55
N LYS A 346 -5.93 8.01 -20.05
CA LYS A 346 -6.18 8.48 -21.43
C LYS A 346 -7.33 9.48 -21.45
N ASN A 347 -7.20 10.53 -22.26
CA ASN A 347 -8.27 11.48 -22.53
C ASN A 347 -8.11 12.06 -23.95
N GLU A 348 -8.55 11.30 -24.94
CA GLU A 348 -8.37 11.64 -26.35
C GLU A 348 -9.19 12.88 -26.73
N ASN A 349 -8.55 13.85 -27.37
CA ASN A 349 -9.18 15.11 -27.79
C ASN A 349 -9.93 15.85 -26.67
N ALA A 350 -9.49 15.72 -25.41
CA ALA A 350 -10.17 16.25 -24.23
C ALA A 350 -11.67 15.84 -24.17
N PHE A 351 -11.92 14.54 -24.39
CA PHE A 351 -13.27 13.97 -24.39
C PHE A 351 -13.94 14.12 -23.02
N LEU A 352 -13.20 13.85 -21.94
CA LEU A 352 -13.62 14.17 -20.58
C LEU A 352 -13.17 15.59 -20.21
N PRO A 353 -13.94 16.30 -19.35
CA PRO A 353 -15.18 15.86 -18.72
C PRO A 353 -16.39 15.96 -19.66
N LEU A 354 -17.41 15.13 -19.35
CA LEU A 354 -18.69 15.15 -20.05
C LEU A 354 -19.55 16.33 -19.57
N ASP A 355 -20.23 16.97 -20.54
CA ASP A 355 -21.25 17.98 -20.21
C ASP A 355 -22.64 17.31 -20.13
N LYS A 356 -23.17 17.13 -18.91
CA LYS A 356 -24.47 16.47 -18.70
C LYS A 356 -25.63 17.14 -19.45
N ASN A 357 -25.51 18.43 -19.77
CA ASN A 357 -26.56 19.16 -20.49
C ASN A 357 -26.60 18.81 -22.00
N LYS A 358 -25.56 18.12 -22.51
CA LYS A 358 -25.46 17.66 -23.90
C LYS A 358 -25.75 16.18 -24.06
N ILE A 359 -26.04 15.47 -22.98
CA ILE A 359 -26.25 14.03 -22.95
C ILE A 359 -27.69 13.76 -22.53
N GLN A 360 -28.39 12.90 -23.26
CA GLN A 360 -29.75 12.45 -22.94
C GLN A 360 -29.76 11.06 -22.32
N THR A 361 -28.83 10.21 -22.74
CA THR A 361 -28.75 8.82 -22.27
C THR A 361 -27.28 8.42 -22.08
N VAL A 362 -26.98 7.84 -20.92
CA VAL A 362 -25.69 7.20 -20.58
C VAL A 362 -25.93 5.70 -20.41
N ALA A 363 -25.14 4.85 -21.04
CA ALA A 363 -25.08 3.43 -20.71
C ALA A 363 -23.93 3.17 -19.73
N VAL A 364 -24.18 2.51 -18.62
CA VAL A 364 -23.18 2.06 -17.64
C VAL A 364 -23.14 0.53 -17.72
N ILE A 365 -22.00 0.00 -18.15
CA ILE A 365 -21.89 -1.41 -18.55
C ILE A 365 -20.67 -2.04 -17.86
N GLY A 366 -20.83 -3.27 -17.41
CA GLY A 366 -19.73 -4.08 -16.87
C GLY A 366 -19.97 -4.65 -15.49
N PRO A 367 -19.25 -5.72 -15.10
CA PRO A 367 -19.41 -6.39 -13.82
C PRO A 367 -19.09 -5.51 -12.62
N ASN A 368 -18.14 -4.56 -12.77
CA ASN A 368 -17.72 -3.66 -11.70
C ASN A 368 -18.63 -2.42 -11.57
N ALA A 369 -19.57 -2.20 -12.49
CA ALA A 369 -20.43 -1.02 -12.48
C ALA A 369 -21.28 -0.91 -11.20
N ASN A 370 -21.79 -2.05 -10.69
CA ASN A 370 -22.63 -2.10 -9.50
C ASN A 370 -22.08 -3.08 -8.43
N SER A 371 -20.80 -3.33 -8.42
CA SER A 371 -20.12 -4.17 -7.43
C SER A 371 -19.67 -3.37 -6.22
N ARG A 372 -19.97 -3.85 -5.00
CA ARG A 372 -19.39 -3.31 -3.76
C ARG A 372 -18.01 -3.85 -3.51
N ASP A 373 -17.72 -5.08 -3.94
CA ASP A 373 -16.43 -5.73 -3.76
C ASP A 373 -15.33 -5.02 -4.56
N ALA A 374 -15.69 -4.49 -5.74
CA ALA A 374 -14.79 -3.67 -6.55
C ALA A 374 -14.47 -2.28 -5.96
N LEU A 375 -15.10 -1.89 -4.85
CA LEU A 375 -14.79 -0.63 -4.16
C LEU A 375 -13.70 -0.76 -3.10
N VAL A 376 -13.52 -1.94 -2.51
CA VAL A 376 -12.91 -2.00 -1.17
C VAL A 376 -11.56 -2.71 -1.07
N GLY A 377 -11.32 -3.82 -1.73
CA GLY A 377 -10.07 -4.58 -1.50
C GLY A 377 -10.03 -5.33 -0.17
N ASN A 378 -8.85 -5.90 0.19
CA ASN A 378 -8.69 -6.70 1.40
C ASN A 378 -8.52 -5.84 2.67
N TYR A 379 -8.72 -6.46 3.84
CA TYR A 379 -8.65 -5.86 5.17
C TYR A 379 -9.57 -4.65 5.35
N VAL A 380 -10.85 -4.86 5.11
CA VAL A 380 -11.88 -3.81 5.13
C VAL A 380 -12.84 -3.94 6.31
N GLY A 381 -13.33 -2.81 6.81
CA GLY A 381 -14.50 -2.73 7.68
C GLY A 381 -15.81 -2.67 6.90
N THR A 382 -16.92 -2.45 7.60
CA THR A 382 -18.24 -2.28 6.98
C THR A 382 -18.60 -0.79 6.95
N SER A 383 -18.80 -0.21 5.76
CA SER A 383 -19.36 1.14 5.69
C SER A 383 -20.88 1.12 5.82
N SER A 384 -21.45 2.11 6.50
CA SER A 384 -22.90 2.28 6.57
C SER A 384 -23.53 2.59 5.21
N ARG A 385 -22.73 3.08 4.25
CA ARG A 385 -23.19 3.39 2.90
C ARG A 385 -22.09 3.15 1.86
N TYR A 386 -22.43 2.36 0.84
CA TYR A 386 -21.62 2.19 -0.37
C TYR A 386 -22.22 3.02 -1.51
N ILE A 387 -21.36 3.52 -2.39
CA ILE A 387 -21.76 4.20 -3.63
C ILE A 387 -20.92 3.61 -4.76
N THR A 388 -21.55 2.75 -5.58
CA THR A 388 -20.95 2.14 -6.76
C THR A 388 -20.83 3.15 -7.91
N PRO A 389 -20.01 2.92 -8.96
CA PRO A 389 -19.98 3.77 -10.14
C PRO A 389 -21.35 4.03 -10.75
N LEU A 390 -22.19 2.99 -10.88
CA LEU A 390 -23.57 3.12 -11.35
C LEU A 390 -24.39 4.06 -10.46
N GLU A 391 -24.38 3.83 -9.14
CA GLU A 391 -25.12 4.66 -8.20
C GLU A 391 -24.58 6.12 -8.20
N GLY A 392 -23.28 6.29 -8.27
CA GLY A 392 -22.64 7.63 -8.35
C GLY A 392 -23.08 8.40 -9.58
N ILE A 393 -23.11 7.76 -10.76
CA ILE A 393 -23.58 8.37 -12.01
C ILE A 393 -25.06 8.69 -11.92
N GLN A 394 -25.91 7.76 -11.45
CA GLN A 394 -27.36 7.99 -11.27
C GLN A 394 -27.64 9.17 -10.35
N GLN A 395 -26.93 9.27 -9.21
CA GLN A 395 -27.08 10.39 -8.27
C GLN A 395 -26.63 11.72 -8.88
N TYR A 396 -25.56 11.70 -9.70
CA TYR A 396 -25.01 12.90 -10.31
C TYR A 396 -25.91 13.50 -11.38
N VAL A 397 -26.40 12.65 -12.28
CA VAL A 397 -27.21 13.11 -13.42
C VAL A 397 -28.69 13.35 -13.04
N GLY A 398 -29.19 12.68 -11.99
CA GLY A 398 -30.58 12.79 -11.53
C GLY A 398 -31.56 12.29 -12.59
N ASP A 399 -32.74 12.93 -12.65
CA ASP A 399 -33.80 12.57 -13.58
C ASP A 399 -33.65 13.22 -14.98
N ASP A 400 -32.65 14.08 -15.16
CA ASP A 400 -32.44 14.84 -16.40
C ASP A 400 -31.81 13.97 -17.49
N VAL A 401 -31.06 12.92 -17.13
CA VAL A 401 -30.37 12.01 -18.06
C VAL A 401 -30.79 10.58 -17.76
N ARG A 402 -31.20 9.88 -18.80
CA ARG A 402 -31.54 8.43 -18.71
C ARG A 402 -30.27 7.61 -18.49
N VAL A 403 -30.23 6.77 -17.46
CA VAL A 403 -29.14 5.83 -17.23
C VAL A 403 -29.62 4.41 -17.54
N LEU A 404 -28.99 3.77 -18.53
CA LEU A 404 -29.17 2.36 -18.86
C LEU A 404 -28.05 1.56 -18.21
N TYR A 405 -28.38 0.45 -17.58
CA TYR A 405 -27.41 -0.46 -16.96
C TYR A 405 -27.46 -1.83 -17.62
N ALA A 406 -26.30 -2.42 -17.87
CA ALA A 406 -26.15 -3.81 -18.23
C ALA A 406 -24.88 -4.38 -17.55
N GLU A 407 -24.99 -5.52 -16.88
CA GLU A 407 -23.82 -6.21 -16.31
C GLU A 407 -22.88 -6.72 -17.43
N GLY A 408 -23.44 -7.16 -18.55
CA GLY A 408 -22.73 -7.59 -19.74
C GLY A 408 -22.06 -8.95 -19.63
N CYS A 409 -21.27 -9.18 -18.60
CA CYS A 409 -20.61 -10.46 -18.30
C CYS A 409 -20.41 -10.65 -16.80
N HIS A 410 -20.04 -11.87 -16.39
CA HIS A 410 -19.52 -12.13 -15.05
C HIS A 410 -18.10 -11.59 -14.91
N LEU A 411 -17.63 -11.34 -13.69
CA LEU A 411 -16.30 -10.82 -13.40
C LEU A 411 -15.17 -11.67 -14.05
N TYR A 412 -15.24 -13.00 -13.98
CA TYR A 412 -14.22 -13.89 -14.55
C TYR A 412 -14.77 -15.19 -15.15
N LYS A 413 -16.04 -15.55 -14.89
CA LYS A 413 -16.64 -16.79 -15.43
C LYS A 413 -17.18 -16.56 -16.83
N ASP A 414 -17.29 -17.63 -17.60
CA ASP A 414 -17.87 -17.59 -18.96
C ASP A 414 -19.34 -17.19 -19.00
N LYS A 415 -20.05 -17.30 -17.87
CA LYS A 415 -21.47 -17.01 -17.75
C LYS A 415 -21.83 -16.58 -16.33
N VAL A 416 -22.87 -15.75 -16.22
CA VAL A 416 -23.31 -15.20 -14.94
C VAL A 416 -24.03 -16.25 -14.11
N GLU A 417 -24.97 -16.98 -14.73
CA GLU A 417 -25.79 -17.99 -14.09
C GLU A 417 -25.42 -19.40 -14.53
N PHE A 418 -25.57 -20.39 -13.64
CA PHE A 418 -25.20 -21.79 -13.93
C PHE A 418 -25.84 -22.37 -15.20
N LEU A 419 -27.12 -22.08 -15.45
CA LEU A 419 -27.86 -22.58 -16.61
C LEU A 419 -27.83 -21.63 -17.81
N ALA A 420 -27.14 -20.47 -17.70
CA ALA A 420 -27.03 -19.52 -18.79
C ALA A 420 -26.07 -20.02 -19.89
N GLU A 421 -26.22 -19.47 -21.08
CA GLU A 421 -25.27 -19.64 -22.17
C GLU A 421 -24.13 -18.64 -22.03
N THR A 422 -22.97 -18.97 -22.59
CA THR A 422 -21.83 -18.04 -22.68
C THR A 422 -22.28 -16.78 -23.45
N LYS A 423 -21.93 -15.59 -22.92
CA LYS A 423 -22.29 -14.27 -23.51
C LYS A 423 -23.80 -13.96 -23.56
N ASP A 424 -24.58 -14.59 -22.70
CA ASP A 424 -26.06 -14.42 -22.66
C ASP A 424 -26.47 -12.95 -22.47
N ARG A 425 -25.66 -12.15 -21.76
CA ARG A 425 -25.92 -10.72 -21.46
C ARG A 425 -25.26 -9.71 -22.41
N PHE A 426 -24.44 -10.15 -23.36
CA PHE A 426 -23.80 -9.27 -24.34
C PHE A 426 -24.81 -8.47 -25.19
N LYS A 427 -25.93 -9.10 -25.58
CA LYS A 427 -26.95 -8.43 -26.39
C LYS A 427 -27.61 -7.28 -25.68
N GLU A 428 -27.86 -7.42 -24.36
CA GLU A 428 -28.42 -6.33 -23.56
C GLU A 428 -27.42 -5.16 -23.46
N ALA A 429 -26.15 -5.45 -23.25
CA ALA A 429 -25.07 -4.43 -23.25
C ALA A 429 -24.99 -3.69 -24.58
N VAL A 430 -25.07 -4.40 -25.71
CA VAL A 430 -25.10 -3.79 -27.04
C VAL A 430 -26.34 -2.90 -27.23
N ILE A 431 -27.52 -3.37 -26.84
CA ILE A 431 -28.75 -2.58 -26.92
C ILE A 431 -28.65 -1.31 -26.06
N ALA A 432 -28.10 -1.41 -24.84
CA ALA A 432 -27.88 -0.25 -23.99
C ALA A 432 -26.91 0.76 -24.64
N ALA A 433 -25.82 0.27 -25.23
CA ALA A 433 -24.85 1.10 -25.93
C ALA A 433 -25.47 1.79 -27.18
N GLU A 434 -26.24 1.08 -27.99
CA GLU A 434 -26.93 1.64 -29.17
C GLU A 434 -27.86 2.79 -28.81
N GLN A 435 -28.54 2.72 -27.66
CA GLN A 435 -29.49 3.71 -27.19
C GLN A 435 -28.81 4.91 -26.46
N ALA A 436 -27.53 4.83 -26.17
CA ALA A 436 -26.79 5.84 -25.39
C ALA A 436 -26.10 6.87 -26.31
N ASP A 437 -25.84 8.05 -25.75
CA ASP A 437 -24.97 9.07 -26.33
C ASP A 437 -23.50 8.78 -26.00
N VAL A 438 -23.26 8.20 -24.83
CA VAL A 438 -21.94 7.80 -24.31
C VAL A 438 -22.07 6.53 -23.46
N VAL A 439 -21.03 5.71 -23.50
CA VAL A 439 -20.94 4.47 -22.73
C VAL A 439 -19.85 4.63 -21.66
N VAL A 440 -20.18 4.30 -20.43
CA VAL A 440 -19.20 4.14 -19.33
C VAL A 440 -19.06 2.64 -19.04
N MET A 441 -17.92 2.08 -19.42
CA MET A 441 -17.59 0.67 -19.13
C MET A 441 -16.88 0.59 -17.78
N CYS A 442 -17.33 -0.25 -16.87
CA CYS A 442 -16.71 -0.48 -15.58
C CYS A 442 -16.22 -1.93 -15.52
N LEU A 443 -14.92 -2.12 -15.69
CA LEU A 443 -14.26 -3.42 -15.83
C LEU A 443 -13.08 -3.55 -14.85
N GLY A 444 -12.56 -4.75 -14.70
CA GLY A 444 -11.36 -5.02 -13.91
C GLY A 444 -11.47 -6.23 -13.01
N LEU A 445 -11.00 -6.07 -11.79
CA LEU A 445 -10.89 -7.09 -10.75
C LEU A 445 -11.73 -6.70 -9.52
N ASP A 446 -11.73 -7.54 -8.53
CA ASP A 446 -12.10 -7.24 -7.14
C ASP A 446 -11.35 -8.14 -6.16
N ALA A 447 -11.50 -7.90 -4.86
CA ALA A 447 -10.79 -8.62 -3.82
C ALA A 447 -11.18 -10.11 -3.69
N THR A 448 -12.21 -10.57 -4.40
CA THR A 448 -12.59 -12.00 -4.42
C THR A 448 -11.73 -12.83 -5.36
N ILE A 449 -11.02 -12.18 -6.29
CA ILE A 449 -10.14 -12.84 -7.29
C ILE A 449 -8.72 -12.30 -7.30
N GLU A 450 -8.43 -11.21 -6.60
CA GLU A 450 -7.10 -10.62 -6.44
C GLU A 450 -6.87 -10.34 -4.96
N GLY A 451 -5.97 -11.08 -4.31
CA GLY A 451 -5.74 -10.91 -2.88
C GLY A 451 -4.87 -11.98 -2.25
N GLU A 452 -5.13 -12.24 -0.97
CA GLU A 452 -4.36 -13.18 -0.16
C GLU A 452 -4.85 -14.62 -0.37
N GLU A 453 -3.93 -15.57 -0.24
CA GLU A 453 -4.28 -16.98 -0.15
C GLU A 453 -5.32 -17.23 0.95
N GLY A 454 -6.36 -18.00 0.62
CA GLY A 454 -7.46 -18.32 1.52
C GLY A 454 -8.58 -17.28 1.59
N ASP A 455 -8.30 -16.00 1.35
CA ASP A 455 -9.31 -14.94 1.30
C ASP A 455 -9.80 -14.69 -0.14
N ALA A 456 -8.89 -14.80 -1.12
CA ALA A 456 -9.22 -14.66 -2.54
C ALA A 456 -9.05 -15.99 -3.27
N GLY A 457 -10.03 -16.35 -4.09
CA GLY A 457 -9.99 -17.56 -4.90
C GLY A 457 -10.33 -17.25 -6.35
N ASN A 458 -9.38 -17.51 -7.25
CA ASN A 458 -9.60 -17.49 -8.68
C ASN A 458 -9.27 -18.86 -9.28
N GLU A 459 -9.49 -19.03 -10.58
CA GLU A 459 -9.21 -20.26 -11.30
C GLU A 459 -7.70 -20.53 -11.44
N TYR A 460 -6.84 -19.59 -11.09
CA TYR A 460 -5.42 -19.64 -11.36
C TYR A 460 -4.58 -20.06 -10.17
N ALA A 461 -4.57 -19.32 -9.09
CA ALA A 461 -3.87 -19.75 -7.86
C ALA A 461 -3.98 -18.69 -6.75
N SER A 462 -4.76 -18.96 -5.72
CA SER A 462 -4.64 -18.30 -4.39
C SER A 462 -4.59 -16.77 -4.40
N GLY A 463 -5.23 -16.13 -5.37
CA GLY A 463 -5.32 -14.67 -5.49
C GLY A 463 -4.31 -14.02 -6.43
N ASP A 464 -3.23 -14.70 -6.81
CA ASP A 464 -2.30 -14.23 -7.85
C ASP A 464 -2.92 -14.31 -9.24
N LYS A 465 -2.36 -13.54 -10.20
CA LYS A 465 -2.72 -13.58 -11.63
C LYS A 465 -1.67 -14.34 -12.43
N LEU A 466 -2.10 -15.07 -13.48
CA LEU A 466 -1.19 -15.67 -14.44
C LEU A 466 -0.74 -14.67 -15.51
N GLY A 467 -1.62 -13.75 -15.88
CA GLY A 467 -1.42 -12.74 -16.92
C GLY A 467 -1.91 -11.37 -16.47
N LEU A 468 -1.84 -10.41 -17.40
CA LEU A 468 -2.28 -9.03 -17.14
C LEU A 468 -3.58 -8.67 -17.86
N ASN A 469 -4.19 -9.60 -18.60
CA ASN A 469 -5.43 -9.34 -19.34
C ASN A 469 -6.61 -9.17 -18.39
N LEU A 470 -7.64 -8.49 -18.86
CA LEU A 470 -8.95 -8.48 -18.20
C LEU A 470 -9.47 -9.91 -18.08
N PRO A 471 -9.98 -10.33 -16.91
CA PRO A 471 -10.41 -11.71 -16.70
C PRO A 471 -11.70 -12.06 -17.43
N GLY A 472 -11.87 -13.36 -17.71
CA GLY A 472 -13.08 -13.91 -18.31
C GLY A 472 -13.40 -13.32 -19.67
N LEU A 473 -14.63 -12.81 -19.82
CA LEU A 473 -15.13 -12.26 -21.09
C LEU A 473 -15.11 -10.71 -21.13
N GLN A 474 -14.43 -10.05 -20.19
CA GLN A 474 -14.50 -8.59 -20.09
C GLN A 474 -13.87 -7.87 -21.30
N GLU A 475 -12.75 -8.36 -21.81
CA GLU A 475 -12.11 -7.76 -23.00
C GLU A 475 -12.99 -7.90 -24.24
N GLU A 476 -13.55 -9.09 -24.46
CA GLU A 476 -14.47 -9.33 -25.57
C GLU A 476 -15.76 -8.50 -25.45
N LEU A 477 -16.26 -8.29 -24.21
CA LEU A 477 -17.38 -7.38 -23.97
C LEU A 477 -17.03 -5.94 -24.35
N LEU A 478 -15.84 -5.47 -23.96
CA LEU A 478 -15.34 -4.14 -24.31
C LEU A 478 -15.23 -3.95 -25.83
N GLU A 479 -14.65 -4.92 -26.54
CA GLU A 479 -14.57 -4.93 -28.00
C GLU A 479 -15.96 -4.87 -28.65
N THR A 480 -16.87 -5.73 -28.18
CA THR A 480 -18.24 -5.82 -28.73
C THR A 480 -19.02 -4.52 -28.52
N VAL A 481 -18.93 -3.91 -27.35
CA VAL A 481 -19.62 -2.65 -27.04
C VAL A 481 -18.99 -1.48 -27.81
N THR A 482 -17.66 -1.44 -27.91
CA THR A 482 -16.97 -0.38 -28.67
C THR A 482 -17.28 -0.43 -30.16
N ALA A 483 -17.50 -1.63 -30.73
CA ALA A 483 -17.89 -1.84 -32.12
C ALA A 483 -19.27 -1.22 -32.48
N VAL A 484 -20.10 -0.87 -31.50
CA VAL A 484 -21.34 -0.11 -31.71
C VAL A 484 -21.06 1.29 -32.24
N GLY A 485 -19.84 1.82 -32.00
CA GLY A 485 -19.41 3.13 -32.53
C GLY A 485 -19.81 4.33 -31.71
N LYS A 486 -20.25 4.11 -30.45
CA LYS A 486 -20.44 5.18 -29.46
C LYS A 486 -19.14 5.46 -28.72
N PRO A 487 -18.89 6.72 -28.28
CA PRO A 487 -17.71 6.98 -27.46
C PRO A 487 -17.76 6.22 -26.14
N VAL A 488 -16.65 5.59 -25.78
CA VAL A 488 -16.50 4.78 -24.55
C VAL A 488 -15.55 5.46 -23.58
N VAL A 489 -15.98 5.60 -22.33
CA VAL A 489 -15.15 5.90 -21.15
C VAL A 489 -14.95 4.60 -20.40
N LEU A 490 -13.72 4.15 -20.28
CA LEU A 490 -13.38 2.96 -19.49
C LEU A 490 -12.97 3.36 -18.09
N VAL A 491 -13.65 2.82 -17.08
CA VAL A 491 -13.28 2.89 -15.67
C VAL A 491 -12.76 1.53 -15.24
N ILE A 492 -11.49 1.47 -14.87
CA ILE A 492 -10.85 0.26 -14.35
C ILE A 492 -10.90 0.25 -12.84
N SER A 493 -11.35 -0.86 -12.26
CA SER A 493 -11.23 -1.17 -10.84
C SER A 493 -10.31 -2.39 -10.68
N ALA A 494 -9.09 -2.18 -10.27
CA ALA A 494 -8.11 -3.25 -10.06
C ALA A 494 -7.05 -2.79 -9.04
N GLY A 495 -6.52 -3.71 -8.26
CA GLY A 495 -5.44 -3.41 -7.32
C GLY A 495 -4.04 -3.53 -7.92
N SER A 496 -3.95 -3.88 -9.19
CA SER A 496 -2.69 -4.16 -9.90
C SER A 496 -2.76 -3.71 -11.34
N ALA A 497 -1.59 -3.62 -11.99
CA ALA A 497 -1.51 -3.30 -13.41
C ALA A 497 -2.20 -4.37 -14.29
N LEU A 498 -2.93 -3.89 -15.29
CA LEU A 498 -3.54 -4.68 -16.34
C LEU A 498 -2.99 -4.28 -17.71
N ASP A 499 -2.98 -5.20 -18.67
CA ASP A 499 -2.71 -4.85 -20.07
C ASP A 499 -3.93 -4.19 -20.69
N LEU A 500 -3.86 -2.88 -20.86
CA LEU A 500 -4.91 -2.05 -21.43
C LEU A 500 -4.57 -1.63 -22.86
N SER A 501 -3.67 -2.34 -23.55
CA SER A 501 -3.16 -1.95 -24.89
C SER A 501 -4.29 -1.83 -25.91
N TRP A 502 -5.25 -2.76 -25.88
CA TRP A 502 -6.41 -2.68 -26.78
C TRP A 502 -7.28 -1.46 -26.44
N ALA A 503 -7.57 -1.25 -25.16
CA ALA A 503 -8.37 -0.10 -24.70
C ALA A 503 -7.69 1.23 -25.03
N ASP A 504 -6.37 1.35 -24.80
CA ASP A 504 -5.59 2.55 -25.16
C ASP A 504 -5.74 2.92 -26.64
N ALA A 505 -5.85 1.94 -27.53
CA ALA A 505 -6.00 2.17 -28.95
C ALA A 505 -7.44 2.54 -29.37
N HIS A 506 -8.49 2.14 -28.63
CA HIS A 506 -9.86 2.14 -29.15
C HIS A 506 -10.88 2.95 -28.34
N VAL A 507 -10.65 3.25 -27.06
CA VAL A 507 -11.62 4.00 -26.26
C VAL A 507 -11.26 5.48 -26.14
N ALA A 508 -12.24 6.34 -25.88
CA ALA A 508 -12.05 7.79 -25.83
C ALA A 508 -11.31 8.26 -24.57
N ALA A 509 -11.55 7.61 -23.42
CA ALA A 509 -10.90 7.94 -22.16
C ALA A 509 -10.80 6.71 -21.26
N ILE A 510 -9.76 6.70 -20.39
CA ILE A 510 -9.51 5.63 -19.41
C ILE A 510 -9.23 6.28 -18.06
N ILE A 511 -9.98 5.88 -17.02
CA ILE A 511 -9.74 6.24 -15.63
C ILE A 511 -9.45 4.96 -14.84
N ASP A 512 -8.31 4.92 -14.16
CA ASP A 512 -8.04 3.89 -13.17
C ASP A 512 -8.51 4.39 -11.79
N SER A 513 -9.42 3.66 -11.19
CA SER A 513 -9.96 3.95 -9.87
C SER A 513 -9.31 3.15 -8.76
N PHE A 514 -8.49 2.17 -9.08
CA PHE A 514 -8.07 1.14 -8.14
C PHE A 514 -9.28 0.57 -7.37
N TYR A 515 -9.16 0.39 -6.04
CA TYR A 515 -10.29 0.14 -5.15
C TYR A 515 -10.55 1.42 -4.36
N PRO A 516 -11.51 2.26 -4.79
CA PRO A 516 -11.59 3.67 -4.40
C PRO A 516 -12.26 3.94 -3.04
N GLY A 517 -12.54 2.89 -2.25
CA GLY A 517 -13.25 2.98 -0.97
C GLY A 517 -14.78 2.97 -1.11
N ALA A 518 -15.46 2.85 0.02
CA ALA A 518 -16.91 2.61 0.04
C ALA A 518 -17.75 3.62 -0.74
N ARG A 519 -17.28 4.85 -0.87
CA ARG A 519 -17.97 5.94 -1.60
C ARG A 519 -17.28 6.33 -2.90
N GLY A 520 -16.42 5.47 -3.42
CA GLY A 520 -15.59 5.72 -4.60
C GLY A 520 -16.38 6.03 -5.86
N GLY A 521 -17.56 5.41 -6.06
CA GLY A 521 -18.41 5.68 -7.21
C GLY A 521 -18.89 7.14 -7.30
N LYS A 522 -18.99 7.84 -6.15
CA LYS A 522 -19.24 9.28 -6.14
C LYS A 522 -18.07 10.04 -6.78
N ALA A 523 -16.83 9.72 -6.40
CA ALA A 523 -15.65 10.36 -6.97
C ALA A 523 -15.50 10.06 -8.48
N VAL A 524 -15.79 8.82 -8.89
CA VAL A 524 -15.79 8.42 -10.31
C VAL A 524 -16.79 9.25 -11.13
N ALA A 525 -18.03 9.39 -10.65
CA ALA A 525 -19.02 10.22 -11.33
C ALA A 525 -18.60 11.70 -11.41
N GLU A 526 -18.14 12.26 -10.31
CA GLU A 526 -17.67 13.64 -10.25
C GLU A 526 -16.47 13.90 -11.18
N ALA A 527 -15.56 12.93 -11.33
CA ALA A 527 -14.47 13.01 -12.31
C ALA A 527 -15.01 12.99 -13.73
N ILE A 528 -15.87 12.02 -14.09
CA ILE A 528 -16.45 11.90 -15.43
C ILE A 528 -17.14 13.20 -15.87
N PHE A 529 -17.87 13.88 -14.98
CA PHE A 529 -18.61 15.11 -15.26
C PHE A 529 -17.88 16.42 -14.93
N GLY A 530 -16.65 16.33 -14.38
CA GLY A 530 -15.77 17.50 -14.27
C GLY A 530 -15.96 18.38 -13.05
N ASP A 531 -16.48 17.87 -11.93
CA ASP A 531 -16.52 18.61 -10.67
C ASP A 531 -15.12 18.89 -10.12
N PHE A 532 -14.16 18.07 -10.49
CA PHE A 532 -12.72 18.23 -10.23
C PHE A 532 -11.89 17.61 -11.37
N SER A 533 -10.62 17.97 -11.44
CA SER A 533 -9.66 17.31 -12.34
C SER A 533 -9.00 16.13 -11.63
N PRO A 534 -8.97 14.92 -12.22
CA PRO A 534 -8.16 13.83 -11.69
C PRO A 534 -6.71 14.27 -11.45
N SER A 535 -6.08 13.74 -10.41
CA SER A 535 -4.74 14.13 -9.99
C SER A 535 -3.86 12.95 -9.54
N GLY A 536 -4.41 11.75 -9.54
CA GLY A 536 -3.67 10.54 -9.19
C GLY A 536 -2.52 10.27 -10.14
N LYS A 537 -1.47 9.63 -9.63
CA LYS A 537 -0.29 9.18 -10.37
C LYS A 537 -0.11 7.69 -10.14
N LEU A 538 0.27 6.94 -11.18
CA LEU A 538 0.45 5.49 -11.06
C LEU A 538 1.56 5.13 -10.07
N PRO A 539 1.27 4.35 -9.02
CA PRO A 539 2.29 3.86 -8.08
C PRO A 539 2.97 2.57 -8.57
N VAL A 540 2.56 2.06 -9.73
CA VAL A 540 3.11 0.89 -10.40
C VAL A 540 3.16 1.10 -11.91
N THR A 541 4.09 0.44 -12.56
CA THR A 541 4.20 0.41 -14.03
C THR A 541 3.16 -0.52 -14.63
N PHE A 542 2.44 -0.06 -15.64
CA PHE A 542 1.55 -0.88 -16.48
C PHE A 542 2.30 -1.39 -17.70
N TYR A 543 2.25 -2.68 -17.95
CA TYR A 543 2.97 -3.36 -19.03
C TYR A 543 2.04 -3.81 -20.16
N GLN A 544 2.59 -3.95 -21.35
CA GLN A 544 1.95 -4.62 -22.50
C GLN A 544 2.27 -6.11 -22.45
N GLY A 545 1.39 -6.91 -21.86
CA GLY A 545 1.59 -8.35 -21.67
C GLY A 545 2.65 -8.73 -20.62
N THR A 546 2.98 -10.00 -20.57
CA THR A 546 3.91 -10.59 -19.61
C THR A 546 5.24 -11.08 -20.22
N GLU A 547 5.44 -10.96 -21.53
CA GLU A 547 6.53 -11.60 -22.26
C GLU A 547 7.94 -11.16 -21.84
N ASN A 548 8.06 -9.97 -21.25
CA ASN A 548 9.33 -9.44 -20.76
C ASN A 548 9.42 -9.37 -19.24
N LEU A 549 8.43 -9.91 -18.52
CA LEU A 549 8.53 -10.03 -17.08
C LEU A 549 9.40 -11.23 -16.72
N PRO A 550 10.34 -11.10 -15.77
CA PRO A 550 11.07 -12.24 -15.22
C PRO A 550 10.14 -13.28 -14.59
N GLU A 551 10.67 -14.49 -14.34
CA GLU A 551 9.94 -15.52 -13.61
C GLU A 551 9.45 -15.00 -12.26
N PHE A 552 8.20 -15.28 -11.89
CA PHE A 552 7.58 -14.72 -10.69
C PHE A 552 8.33 -15.11 -9.40
N THR A 553 8.95 -16.27 -9.37
CA THR A 553 9.79 -16.77 -8.27
C THR A 553 11.19 -16.16 -8.22
N ASP A 554 11.60 -15.41 -9.24
CA ASP A 554 12.90 -14.74 -9.26
C ASP A 554 12.81 -13.41 -8.50
N TYR A 555 13.60 -13.24 -7.45
CA TYR A 555 13.65 -12.07 -6.61
C TYR A 555 14.82 -11.13 -6.92
N ASP A 556 15.56 -11.39 -7.99
CA ASP A 556 16.47 -10.40 -8.58
C ASP A 556 15.68 -9.24 -9.15
N MET A 557 16.12 -8.01 -8.91
CA MET A 557 15.41 -6.82 -9.35
C MET A 557 15.72 -6.42 -10.79
N SER A 558 16.65 -7.07 -11.45
CA SER A 558 16.95 -6.84 -12.87
C SER A 558 15.70 -7.03 -13.73
N ASP A 559 15.48 -6.11 -14.67
CA ASP A 559 14.31 -6.10 -15.55
C ASP A 559 12.94 -5.98 -14.83
N ARG A 560 12.92 -5.45 -13.59
CA ARG A 560 11.68 -5.21 -12.83
C ARG A 560 11.53 -3.75 -12.47
N THR A 561 10.29 -3.30 -12.42
CA THR A 561 9.89 -1.93 -12.05
C THR A 561 10.52 -0.86 -12.94
N TYR A 562 10.03 0.36 -12.86
CA TYR A 562 10.56 1.50 -13.62
C TYR A 562 12.06 1.79 -13.36
N ARG A 563 12.57 1.30 -12.22
CA ARG A 563 13.96 1.56 -11.82
C ARG A 563 14.97 0.78 -12.67
N TYR A 564 14.59 -0.38 -13.19
CA TYR A 564 15.48 -1.32 -13.87
C TYR A 564 15.04 -1.72 -15.27
N THR A 565 13.82 -1.33 -15.71
CA THR A 565 13.35 -1.66 -17.06
C THR A 565 12.46 -0.57 -17.66
N ASP A 566 12.55 -0.41 -18.96
CA ASP A 566 11.66 0.40 -19.80
C ASP A 566 10.97 -0.45 -20.88
N LYS A 567 11.10 -1.77 -20.78
CA LYS A 567 10.58 -2.73 -21.77
C LYS A 567 9.07 -2.87 -21.64
N ASN A 568 8.38 -2.79 -22.80
CA ASN A 568 6.92 -3.01 -22.90
C ASN A 568 6.05 -2.18 -21.94
N VAL A 569 6.49 -0.98 -21.62
CA VAL A 569 5.72 -0.07 -20.75
C VAL A 569 4.56 0.53 -21.52
N LEU A 570 3.33 0.27 -21.06
CA LEU A 570 2.11 0.92 -21.56
C LEU A 570 1.92 2.27 -20.87
N TYR A 571 1.83 2.30 -19.55
CA TYR A 571 1.80 3.52 -18.73
C TYR A 571 2.89 3.45 -17.64
N PRO A 572 3.77 4.46 -17.58
CA PRO A 572 4.89 4.45 -16.65
C PRO A 572 4.45 4.73 -15.20
N PHE A 573 5.23 4.29 -14.23
CA PHE A 573 5.15 4.75 -12.85
C PHE A 573 5.17 6.29 -12.77
N GLY A 574 4.42 6.89 -11.85
CA GLY A 574 4.35 8.34 -11.69
C GLY A 574 3.53 9.08 -12.75
N TYR A 575 2.95 8.39 -13.74
CA TYR A 575 2.13 8.95 -14.80
C TYR A 575 0.68 9.16 -14.35
N GLY A 576 0.05 10.22 -14.86
CA GLY A 576 -1.37 10.54 -14.72
C GLY A 576 -1.66 11.92 -15.30
N LEU A 577 -2.77 12.03 -16.04
CA LEU A 577 -3.21 13.24 -16.75
C LEU A 577 -4.13 14.11 -15.85
N HIS A 578 -4.33 15.34 -16.29
CA HIS A 578 -5.28 16.31 -15.74
C HIS A 578 -6.27 16.80 -16.80
N TYR A 579 -7.37 17.43 -16.38
CA TYR A 579 -8.20 18.22 -17.27
C TYR A 579 -7.52 19.57 -17.53
N GLY A 580 -6.93 19.72 -18.72
CA GLY A 580 -6.12 20.86 -19.11
C GLY A 580 -4.62 20.63 -18.87
N THR A 581 -3.86 21.68 -18.99
CA THR A 581 -2.40 21.62 -19.05
C THR A 581 -1.76 22.18 -17.79
N ILE A 582 -0.78 21.45 -17.27
CA ILE A 582 0.20 21.90 -16.29
C ILE A 582 1.54 22.07 -17.00
N ARG A 583 2.20 23.21 -16.78
CA ARG A 583 3.55 23.47 -17.28
C ARG A 583 4.56 23.65 -16.14
N TYR A 584 5.78 23.28 -16.42
CA TYR A 584 6.92 23.39 -15.50
C TYR A 584 7.97 24.28 -16.13
N GLU A 585 8.30 25.39 -15.46
CA GLU A 585 9.25 26.40 -15.98
C GLU A 585 10.26 26.82 -14.91
N ASN A 586 11.32 27.48 -15.34
CA ASN A 586 12.31 28.12 -14.46
C ASN A 586 12.90 27.16 -13.41
N ALA A 587 13.18 25.90 -13.80
CA ALA A 587 13.84 24.96 -12.92
C ALA A 587 15.21 25.49 -12.47
N GLN A 588 15.51 25.38 -11.18
CA GLN A 588 16.74 25.87 -10.57
C GLN A 588 17.28 24.88 -9.54
N ILE A 589 18.57 24.90 -9.37
CA ILE A 589 19.30 24.15 -8.36
C ILE A 589 20.11 25.09 -7.47
N SER A 590 20.14 24.81 -6.17
CA SER A 590 20.82 25.68 -5.19
C SER A 590 22.34 25.72 -5.36
N CYS A 591 22.93 24.63 -5.88
CA CYS A 591 24.37 24.57 -6.22
C CYS A 591 24.57 23.61 -7.39
N ALA A 592 25.39 24.01 -8.36
CA ALA A 592 25.80 23.12 -9.47
C ALA A 592 27.00 22.24 -9.09
N GLN A 593 27.71 22.55 -7.99
CA GLN A 593 28.90 21.84 -7.52
C GLN A 593 28.95 21.91 -5.99
N CYS A 594 28.92 20.78 -5.29
CA CYS A 594 28.86 20.70 -3.84
C CYS A 594 29.46 19.39 -3.31
N SER A 595 29.68 19.31 -2.00
CA SER A 595 30.20 18.10 -1.36
C SER A 595 29.22 16.94 -1.42
N VAL A 596 29.72 15.71 -1.42
CA VAL A 596 28.90 14.48 -1.27
C VAL A 596 28.03 14.49 0.00
N ARG A 597 28.30 15.36 0.97
CA ARG A 597 27.58 15.48 2.25
C ARG A 597 26.53 16.58 2.27
N ASP A 598 26.52 17.47 1.29
CA ASP A 598 25.64 18.63 1.28
C ASP A 598 24.21 18.25 0.83
N ALA A 599 23.21 18.96 1.32
CA ALA A 599 21.86 18.93 0.75
C ALA A 599 21.80 19.83 -0.49
N VAL A 600 20.88 19.54 -1.39
CA VAL A 600 20.66 20.28 -2.63
C VAL A 600 19.19 20.59 -2.76
N ASP A 601 18.82 21.86 -2.88
CA ASP A 601 17.46 22.26 -3.17
C ASP A 601 17.25 22.36 -4.68
N VAL A 602 16.20 21.71 -5.16
CA VAL A 602 15.74 21.84 -6.55
C VAL A 602 14.36 22.49 -6.55
N SER A 603 14.13 23.41 -7.44
CA SER A 603 12.87 24.14 -7.49
C SER A 603 12.42 24.38 -8.91
N VAL A 604 11.09 24.47 -9.09
CA VAL A 604 10.44 24.67 -10.38
C VAL A 604 9.16 25.50 -10.19
N ASP A 605 8.80 26.33 -11.18
CA ASP A 605 7.52 26.99 -11.23
C ASP A 605 6.51 26.05 -11.85
N VAL A 606 5.43 25.76 -11.13
CA VAL A 606 4.31 24.93 -11.57
C VAL A 606 3.17 25.86 -11.97
N ILE A 607 2.73 25.79 -13.22
CA ILE A 607 1.76 26.68 -13.84
C ILE A 607 0.51 25.91 -14.22
N ASN A 608 -0.61 26.26 -13.64
CA ASN A 608 -1.91 25.71 -14.01
C ASN A 608 -2.53 26.55 -15.15
N GLU A 609 -2.52 26.02 -16.35
CA GLU A 609 -3.15 26.69 -17.51
C GLU A 609 -4.64 26.36 -17.68
N SER A 610 -5.17 25.46 -16.85
CA SER A 610 -6.55 25.01 -16.95
C SER A 610 -7.56 25.97 -16.30
N SER A 611 -8.83 25.65 -16.43
CA SER A 611 -9.95 26.27 -15.70
C SER A 611 -10.32 25.56 -14.41
N TYR A 612 -9.60 24.48 -14.04
CA TYR A 612 -9.83 23.67 -12.84
C TYR A 612 -8.83 24.02 -11.74
N THR A 613 -9.25 23.86 -10.50
CA THR A 613 -8.29 23.69 -9.41
C THR A 613 -7.61 22.34 -9.58
N ILE A 614 -6.27 22.31 -9.60
CA ILE A 614 -5.49 21.11 -9.78
C ILE A 614 -4.68 20.83 -8.52
N HIS A 615 -4.71 19.58 -8.09
CA HIS A 615 -3.75 19.02 -7.13
C HIS A 615 -2.64 18.36 -7.94
N GLU A 616 -1.41 18.83 -7.83
CA GLU A 616 -0.27 18.29 -8.57
C GLU A 616 0.74 17.70 -7.60
N SER A 617 1.29 16.54 -7.98
CA SER A 617 2.40 15.89 -7.28
C SER A 617 3.68 16.11 -8.06
N VAL A 618 4.47 17.09 -7.62
CA VAL A 618 5.79 17.36 -8.19
C VAL A 618 6.75 16.29 -7.70
N GLN A 619 7.41 15.62 -8.65
CA GLN A 619 8.30 14.48 -8.45
C GLN A 619 9.73 14.90 -8.79
N ALA A 620 10.71 14.48 -7.98
CA ALA A 620 12.12 14.65 -8.26
C ALA A 620 12.80 13.30 -8.37
N TYR A 621 13.42 13.04 -9.51
CA TYR A 621 14.14 11.81 -9.80
C TYR A 621 15.64 12.08 -9.90
N ILE A 622 16.46 11.18 -9.36
CA ILE A 622 17.92 11.28 -9.38
C ILE A 622 18.48 10.13 -10.21
N GLN A 623 19.44 10.44 -11.08
CA GLN A 623 20.26 9.50 -11.84
C GLN A 623 21.74 9.82 -11.59
N HIS A 624 22.52 8.82 -11.24
CA HIS A 624 23.98 8.90 -11.24
C HIS A 624 24.47 8.70 -12.68
N GLU A 625 25.14 9.69 -13.28
CA GLU A 625 25.51 9.62 -14.71
C GLU A 625 26.64 8.60 -14.99
N GLU A 626 27.46 8.31 -13.97
CA GLU A 626 28.51 7.29 -14.02
C GLU A 626 28.09 5.99 -13.30
N ALA A 627 26.80 5.62 -13.39
CA ALA A 627 26.24 4.45 -12.70
C ALA A 627 26.81 3.13 -13.21
N ASP A 628 27.02 2.18 -12.30
CA ASP A 628 27.33 0.79 -12.63
C ASP A 628 26.08 0.06 -13.16
N ALA A 629 26.25 -1.05 -13.87
CA ALA A 629 25.15 -1.77 -14.53
C ALA A 629 24.08 -2.35 -13.56
N TYR A 630 24.41 -2.50 -12.27
CA TYR A 630 23.49 -2.96 -11.24
C TYR A 630 22.73 -1.82 -10.56
N GLU A 631 23.13 -0.57 -10.77
CA GLU A 631 22.44 0.59 -10.21
C GLU A 631 21.16 0.88 -10.99
N PRO A 632 20.10 1.39 -10.34
CA PRO A 632 18.90 1.79 -11.05
C PRO A 632 19.17 2.93 -12.04
N GLY A 633 18.43 2.95 -13.15
CA GLY A 633 18.55 3.96 -14.19
C GLY A 633 18.25 5.37 -13.67
N TYR A 634 17.19 5.51 -12.88
CA TYR A 634 16.85 6.71 -12.10
C TYR A 634 15.90 6.30 -10.96
N GLN A 635 15.84 7.14 -9.92
CA GLN A 635 15.11 6.84 -8.71
C GLN A 635 14.31 8.06 -8.25
N LEU A 636 13.04 7.85 -7.88
CA LEU A 636 12.26 8.86 -7.15
C LEU A 636 12.93 9.12 -5.79
N LYS A 637 13.23 10.39 -5.49
CA LYS A 637 13.85 10.81 -4.23
C LYS A 637 13.24 12.08 -3.65
N GLY A 638 12.18 12.60 -4.28
CA GLY A 638 11.46 13.74 -3.77
C GLY A 638 10.04 13.81 -4.32
N ILE A 639 9.09 14.10 -3.44
CA ILE A 639 7.70 14.38 -3.77
C ILE A 639 7.22 15.60 -2.99
N GLN A 640 6.49 16.48 -3.67
CA GLN A 640 5.87 17.63 -3.04
C GLN A 640 4.53 17.92 -3.71
N THR A 641 3.45 17.80 -2.95
CA THR A 641 2.11 18.13 -3.45
C THR A 641 1.85 19.63 -3.40
N VAL A 642 1.16 20.14 -4.41
CA VAL A 642 0.75 21.53 -4.51
C VAL A 642 -0.66 21.65 -5.06
N THR A 643 -1.47 22.54 -4.50
CA THR A 643 -2.79 22.89 -5.03
C THR A 643 -2.69 24.22 -5.76
N LEU A 644 -3.11 24.24 -7.02
CA LEU A 644 -3.09 25.42 -7.90
C LEU A 644 -4.52 25.80 -8.30
N GLN A 645 -4.88 27.05 -8.06
CA GLN A 645 -6.11 27.61 -8.61
C GLN A 645 -6.01 27.78 -10.14
N PRO A 646 -7.13 27.95 -10.86
CA PRO A 646 -7.08 28.26 -12.30
C PRO A 646 -6.16 29.44 -12.58
N LYS A 647 -5.23 29.24 -13.55
CA LYS A 647 -4.23 30.24 -14.00
C LYS A 647 -3.20 30.63 -12.93
N GLU A 648 -3.12 29.91 -11.83
CA GLU A 648 -2.12 30.16 -10.77
C GLU A 648 -0.76 29.58 -11.12
N THR A 649 0.29 30.26 -10.69
CA THR A 649 1.68 29.78 -10.71
C THR A 649 2.20 29.69 -9.28
N LYS A 650 2.81 28.59 -8.92
CA LYS A 650 3.48 28.39 -7.62
C LYS A 650 4.89 27.85 -7.81
N ARG A 651 5.82 28.43 -7.04
CA ARG A 651 7.18 27.89 -6.89
C ARG A 651 7.13 26.70 -5.94
N VAL A 652 7.61 25.55 -6.39
CA VAL A 652 7.79 24.33 -5.58
C VAL A 652 9.28 24.10 -5.39
N THR A 653 9.69 23.78 -4.16
CA THR A 653 11.07 23.46 -3.82
C THR A 653 11.12 22.12 -3.10
N ILE A 654 11.97 21.23 -3.57
CA ILE A 654 12.25 19.91 -2.97
C ILE A 654 13.68 19.92 -2.48
N SER A 655 13.87 19.64 -1.19
CA SER A 655 15.19 19.56 -0.56
C SER A 655 15.68 18.12 -0.58
N LEU A 656 16.68 17.84 -1.39
CA LEU A 656 17.34 16.54 -1.52
C LEU A 656 18.52 16.48 -0.55
N LYS A 657 18.44 15.58 0.42
CA LYS A 657 19.50 15.37 1.41
C LYS A 657 20.64 14.56 0.82
N ALA A 658 21.80 14.52 1.48
CA ALA A 658 22.91 13.68 1.04
C ALA A 658 22.50 12.22 0.82
N ARG A 659 21.67 11.66 1.72
CA ARG A 659 21.16 10.27 1.62
C ARG A 659 20.35 10.00 0.35
N ASP A 660 19.71 11.02 -0.23
CA ASP A 660 18.87 10.84 -1.42
C ASP A 660 19.69 10.62 -2.70
N PHE A 661 20.99 10.96 -2.65
CA PHE A 661 21.97 10.67 -3.68
C PHE A 661 22.71 9.34 -3.46
N ALA A 662 22.38 8.62 -2.41
CA ALA A 662 23.04 7.37 -2.10
C ALA A 662 22.61 6.25 -3.06
N ILE A 663 23.56 5.37 -3.30
CA ILE A 663 23.38 4.08 -3.97
C ILE A 663 23.73 2.96 -3.00
N ILE A 664 23.22 1.78 -3.26
CA ILE A 664 23.61 0.56 -2.55
C ILE A 664 24.62 -0.19 -3.40
N THR A 665 25.78 -0.52 -2.80
CA THR A 665 26.81 -1.31 -3.48
C THR A 665 26.40 -2.79 -3.58
N GLN A 666 27.15 -3.59 -4.32
CA GLN A 666 26.93 -5.05 -4.38
C GLN A 666 27.08 -5.73 -3.02
N GLU A 667 27.89 -5.15 -2.13
CA GLU A 667 28.10 -5.61 -0.74
C GLU A 667 27.00 -5.16 0.22
N GLY A 668 26.03 -4.32 -0.26
CA GLY A 668 24.93 -3.80 0.53
C GLY A 668 25.27 -2.52 1.31
N GLU A 669 26.36 -1.85 1.01
CA GLU A 669 26.75 -0.60 1.66
C GLU A 669 26.00 0.59 1.04
N CYS A 670 25.46 1.47 1.88
CA CYS A 670 24.79 2.71 1.46
C CYS A 670 25.83 3.85 1.37
N VAL A 671 26.12 4.31 0.16
CA VAL A 671 27.18 5.29 -0.08
C VAL A 671 26.76 6.39 -1.06
N VAL A 672 27.25 7.60 -0.85
CA VAL A 672 27.23 8.66 -1.86
C VAL A 672 28.57 8.67 -2.58
N ARG A 673 28.54 8.50 -3.89
CA ARG A 673 29.74 8.58 -4.74
C ARG A 673 29.98 10.02 -5.20
N PRO A 674 31.25 10.46 -5.38
CA PRO A 674 31.50 11.64 -6.18
C PRO A 674 31.17 11.37 -7.64
N GLY A 675 30.78 12.42 -8.38
CA GLY A 675 30.40 12.28 -9.79
C GLY A 675 29.30 13.26 -10.18
N SER A 676 28.81 13.12 -11.40
CA SER A 676 27.70 13.92 -11.93
C SER A 676 26.36 13.21 -11.66
N TYR A 677 25.42 13.98 -11.17
CA TYR A 677 24.03 13.51 -10.95
C TYR A 677 23.09 14.38 -11.75
N ARG A 678 22.24 13.72 -12.53
CA ARG A 678 21.10 14.36 -13.19
C ARG A 678 19.89 14.32 -12.26
N ILE A 679 19.23 15.46 -12.08
CA ILE A 679 18.02 15.59 -11.30
C ILE A 679 16.92 16.04 -12.25
N ALA A 680 15.89 15.21 -12.40
CA ALA A 680 14.70 15.55 -13.17
C ALA A 680 13.59 15.98 -12.21
N ILE A 681 12.93 17.12 -12.48
CA ILE A 681 11.84 17.65 -11.67
C ILE A 681 10.63 17.98 -12.54
N GLY A 682 9.46 17.45 -12.17
CA GLY A 682 8.22 17.65 -12.93
C GLY A 682 7.07 16.80 -12.38
N GLY A 683 6.02 16.57 -13.17
CA GLY A 683 4.84 15.78 -12.78
C GLY A 683 4.87 14.31 -13.23
N GLN A 684 6.01 13.81 -13.67
CA GLN A 684 6.21 12.47 -14.24
C GLN A 684 7.67 12.06 -14.19
N GLN A 685 7.97 10.79 -14.51
CA GLN A 685 9.36 10.35 -14.64
C GLN A 685 10.03 10.84 -15.95
N PRO A 686 11.39 10.87 -15.96
CA PRO A 686 12.18 11.43 -17.07
C PRO A 686 12.42 10.43 -18.21
N ASP A 687 11.37 9.74 -18.68
CA ASP A 687 11.47 8.75 -19.74
C ASP A 687 10.73 9.18 -21.02
N ALA A 688 11.11 8.58 -22.16
CA ALA A 688 10.54 8.90 -23.45
C ALA A 688 9.04 8.53 -23.58
N ARG A 689 8.58 7.49 -22.85
CA ARG A 689 7.18 7.09 -22.88
C ARG A 689 6.30 8.11 -22.16
N SER A 690 6.72 8.57 -20.98
CA SER A 690 6.06 9.65 -20.23
C SER A 690 5.96 10.92 -21.06
N ALA A 691 7.08 11.36 -21.67
CA ALA A 691 7.11 12.54 -22.54
C ALA A 691 6.16 12.42 -23.74
N LYS A 692 6.08 11.22 -24.35
CA LYS A 692 5.14 10.96 -25.47
C LYS A 692 3.68 11.03 -25.03
N LEU A 693 3.35 10.48 -23.84
CA LEU A 693 1.98 10.41 -23.34
C LEU A 693 1.45 11.79 -22.90
N THR A 694 2.31 12.61 -22.28
CA THR A 694 1.93 13.95 -21.77
C THR A 694 2.16 15.07 -22.77
N GLY A 695 2.98 14.83 -23.80
CA GLY A 695 3.39 15.85 -24.77
C GLY A 695 4.41 16.86 -24.20
N SER A 696 5.03 16.57 -23.05
CA SER A 696 6.01 17.45 -22.39
C SER A 696 7.13 16.68 -21.72
N ASP A 697 8.34 17.25 -21.75
CA ASP A 697 9.48 16.76 -20.99
C ASP A 697 9.52 17.35 -19.58
N VAL A 698 10.17 16.64 -18.65
CA VAL A 698 10.51 17.18 -17.33
C VAL A 698 11.75 18.05 -17.40
N ALA A 699 11.86 19.01 -16.50
CA ALA A 699 13.06 19.82 -16.38
C ALA A 699 14.23 19.00 -15.84
N ALA A 700 15.40 19.07 -16.49
CA ALA A 700 16.60 18.36 -16.08
C ALA A 700 17.68 19.34 -15.59
N LEU A 701 18.25 19.06 -14.42
CA LEU A 701 19.32 19.81 -13.76
C LEU A 701 20.48 18.87 -13.50
N VAL A 702 21.70 19.39 -13.48
CA VAL A 702 22.91 18.59 -13.19
C VAL A 702 23.62 19.18 -11.96
N VAL A 703 24.01 18.31 -11.05
CA VAL A 703 24.87 18.65 -9.92
C VAL A 703 26.11 17.76 -9.90
N ARG A 704 27.28 18.36 -9.72
CA ARG A 704 28.52 17.61 -9.50
C ARG A 704 28.78 17.48 -8.00
N ARG A 705 28.87 16.24 -7.54
CA ARG A 705 29.20 15.89 -6.15
C ARG A 705 30.69 15.65 -6.03
N GLU A 706 31.32 16.33 -5.06
CA GLU A 706 32.77 16.28 -4.87
C GLU A 706 33.16 15.71 -3.52
N GLY A 707 34.34 15.09 -3.47
CA GLY A 707 34.90 14.47 -2.27
C GLY A 707 35.20 12.99 -2.46
N ALA A 708 35.43 12.30 -1.36
CA ALA A 708 35.58 10.85 -1.36
C ALA A 708 34.20 10.18 -1.26
N GLN A 709 34.06 8.96 -1.79
CA GLN A 709 32.90 8.11 -1.51
C GLN A 709 32.65 8.11 0.00
N THR A 710 31.40 8.38 0.40
CA THR A 710 31.06 8.58 1.80
C THR A 710 29.88 7.68 2.18
N PRO A 711 30.04 6.82 3.20
CA PRO A 711 28.90 6.11 3.78
C PRO A 711 27.86 7.09 4.34
N VAL A 712 26.60 6.79 4.15
CA VAL A 712 25.49 7.57 4.69
C VAL A 712 24.44 6.66 5.31
N GLU A 713 23.76 7.17 6.31
CA GLU A 713 22.56 6.52 6.86
C GLU A 713 21.32 7.10 6.21
N TYR A 714 20.38 6.23 5.80
CA TYR A 714 19.03 6.63 5.39
C TYR A 714 18.00 6.14 6.37
#